data_a49292075de80db80cd23f981ce2a465
#
_entry.id   a49292075de80db80cd23f981ce2a465
#
_cell.length_a   1.000
_cell.length_b   1.000
_cell.length_c   1.000
_cell.angle_alpha   90.00
_cell.angle_beta   90.00
_cell.angle_gamma   90.00
#
_symmetry.space_group_name_H-M   'P 1'
#
loop_
_entity.id
_entity.type
_entity.pdbx_description
1 polymer ?
#
loop_
_entity_poly.entity_id
_entity_poly.type
_entity_poly.pdbx_seq_one_letter_code
_entity_poly.pdbx_strand_id
1 'polypeptide(L)'
;MNDKQLMDQAADNIRLLAVSMVEKAKSGHPGGAMGGADFINVLFSEFLIFDPDQPEWAGRDRFYLDPGHMSPMLYAALTLQRKFTVDDIKQFRQWGSVTPGHPERDIKHGIENSSGPLGQGHAYAAGAAVAEKFLEARLGHTMMQHKIYAFISDGGVQEGISAEVGRLAGNLGLNNLIMFYDANNIQLSTECGDVMDEDTGMKYRAWGWNVLEIDGNNADAIREALVAANKEEDRPTLIIGRTVMAKGALQADGSSYENSIKTHGAPLGGDAYINTVKNLGGDLEDPFKIFPEVQKLYDDRAAELRKIVAERHAAEELWAKENPKKAEQMHEWFSNKAPKIDWSGLVQKRDIPTRNGSAACLGVIAEQVPNMIVSSADLSNSDKTDGFLNKTHAFTRDDFSGAFFQAGVSELAMACMCIGMMLHGGVITAMGTFFVFSDYMKPAIRMAALMQTPVKFVWSHDAFRVGEDGPTHEPVEQEAQIRLMEKLQNHAGQDSVRVLRPADSDAATVCWQMAMENMDTPTALIFSRQNVKSLPEGTDYQLTRKGAYIVTGSDKQFDVILVASGSEVSTCVEGAELLRKDGIKVRVVSAPSEGLFRRQSKEYQEQILPRDAKIFGLTAGLPVTLEGLVGANGKVYGLNSFGFSAPYKVLDEKLGFTAENVYKQVKEFLA
;
A
#
# COMPACT_ATOMS: atom_id res chain seq x y z
N MET A 1 14.26 -31.85 -15.55
CA MET A 1 12.93 -31.38 -15.99
C MET A 1 11.96 -32.54 -15.81
N ASN A 2 10.80 -32.24 -15.25
CA ASN A 2 9.80 -33.24 -14.96
C ASN A 2 9.07 -33.67 -16.26
N ASP A 3 8.56 -34.92 -16.27
CA ASP A 3 7.82 -35.48 -17.41
C ASP A 3 6.51 -34.71 -17.65
N LYS A 4 6.15 -34.50 -18.92
CA LYS A 4 4.95 -33.79 -19.33
C LYS A 4 3.68 -34.34 -18.69
N GLN A 5 3.54 -35.68 -18.66
CA GLN A 5 2.36 -36.34 -18.09
C GLN A 5 2.22 -35.97 -16.58
N LEU A 6 3.31 -35.99 -15.85
CA LEU A 6 3.30 -35.60 -14.42
C LEU A 6 2.93 -34.12 -14.23
N MET A 7 3.42 -33.24 -15.11
CA MET A 7 3.10 -31.82 -15.04
C MET A 7 1.63 -31.54 -15.34
N ASP A 8 1.06 -32.21 -16.37
CA ASP A 8 -0.36 -32.12 -16.68
C ASP A 8 -1.21 -32.63 -15.50
N GLN A 9 -0.83 -33.78 -14.91
CA GLN A 9 -1.51 -34.32 -13.73
C GLN A 9 -1.42 -33.40 -12.51
N ALA A 10 -0.30 -32.73 -12.31
CA ALA A 10 -0.14 -31.77 -11.21
C ALA A 10 -1.03 -30.53 -11.41
N ALA A 11 -1.11 -30.01 -12.63
CA ALA A 11 -2.03 -28.92 -12.95
C ALA A 11 -3.51 -29.34 -12.77
N ASP A 12 -3.87 -30.58 -13.15
CA ASP A 12 -5.23 -31.11 -12.94
C ASP A 12 -5.54 -31.32 -11.45
N ASN A 13 -4.55 -31.67 -10.62
CA ASN A 13 -4.75 -31.73 -9.17
C ASN A 13 -4.99 -30.33 -8.57
N ILE A 14 -4.29 -29.29 -9.05
CA ILE A 14 -4.55 -27.89 -8.65
C ILE A 14 -5.97 -27.48 -9.07
N ARG A 15 -6.42 -27.80 -10.30
CA ARG A 15 -7.79 -27.55 -10.78
C ARG A 15 -8.82 -28.24 -9.91
N LEU A 16 -8.58 -29.51 -9.58
CA LEU A 16 -9.45 -30.30 -8.72
C LEU A 16 -9.63 -29.68 -7.33
N LEU A 17 -8.53 -29.30 -6.68
CA LEU A 17 -8.57 -28.64 -5.37
C LEU A 17 -9.28 -27.28 -5.47
N ALA A 18 -9.00 -26.50 -6.51
CA ALA A 18 -9.59 -25.18 -6.71
C ALA A 18 -11.11 -25.24 -6.91
N VAL A 19 -11.59 -26.11 -7.80
CA VAL A 19 -13.02 -26.26 -8.05
C VAL A 19 -13.75 -26.85 -6.83
N SER A 20 -13.10 -27.75 -6.07
CA SER A 20 -13.67 -28.35 -4.86
C SER A 20 -13.77 -27.34 -3.69
N MET A 21 -12.79 -26.44 -3.54
CA MET A 21 -12.90 -25.31 -2.59
C MET A 21 -14.13 -24.44 -2.89
N VAL A 22 -14.29 -24.04 -4.15
CA VAL A 22 -15.39 -23.18 -4.59
C VAL A 22 -16.73 -23.89 -4.45
N GLU A 23 -16.82 -25.18 -4.84
CA GLU A 23 -18.04 -25.96 -4.72
C GLU A 23 -18.45 -26.16 -3.26
N LYS A 24 -17.51 -26.49 -2.37
CA LYS A 24 -17.77 -26.65 -0.95
C LYS A 24 -18.23 -25.34 -0.30
N ALA A 25 -17.62 -24.23 -0.63
CA ALA A 25 -17.97 -22.90 -0.13
C ALA A 25 -19.28 -22.36 -0.72
N LYS A 26 -19.80 -22.97 -1.81
CA LYS A 26 -20.92 -22.44 -2.62
C LYS A 26 -20.70 -21.00 -3.07
N SER A 27 -19.44 -20.58 -3.18
CA SER A 27 -19.04 -19.22 -3.53
C SER A 27 -17.58 -19.20 -3.95
N GLY A 28 -17.25 -18.45 -5.01
CA GLY A 28 -15.88 -18.28 -5.49
C GLY A 28 -15.76 -18.24 -7.00
N HIS A 29 -14.53 -18.22 -7.50
CA HIS A 29 -14.20 -18.04 -8.90
C HIS A 29 -13.35 -19.23 -9.38
N PRO A 30 -13.97 -20.29 -9.94
CA PRO A 30 -13.22 -21.48 -10.35
C PRO A 30 -12.51 -21.29 -11.69
N GLY A 31 -13.08 -20.50 -12.62
CA GLY A 31 -12.66 -20.49 -14.02
C GLY A 31 -11.22 -20.05 -14.25
N GLY A 32 -10.84 -18.85 -13.80
CA GLY A 32 -9.46 -18.38 -13.90
C GLY A 32 -8.50 -19.25 -13.09
N ALA A 33 -8.91 -19.69 -11.90
CA ALA A 33 -8.10 -20.58 -11.06
C ALA A 33 -7.77 -21.92 -11.77
N MET A 34 -8.70 -22.46 -12.55
CA MET A 34 -8.46 -23.65 -13.38
C MET A 34 -7.59 -23.32 -14.61
N GLY A 35 -7.78 -22.17 -15.23
CA GLY A 35 -7.02 -21.72 -16.40
C GLY A 35 -5.53 -21.50 -16.10
N GLY A 36 -5.20 -20.85 -14.99
CA GLY A 36 -3.83 -20.54 -14.58
C GLY A 36 -3.06 -21.68 -13.91
N ALA A 37 -3.69 -22.85 -13.71
CA ALA A 37 -3.10 -23.96 -12.97
C ALA A 37 -1.79 -24.50 -13.56
N ASP A 38 -1.62 -24.50 -14.88
CA ASP A 38 -0.38 -24.94 -15.54
C ASP A 38 0.79 -24.01 -15.20
N PHE A 39 0.58 -22.69 -15.30
CA PHE A 39 1.63 -21.72 -14.99
C PHE A 39 2.05 -21.79 -13.53
N ILE A 40 1.09 -21.75 -12.59
CA ILE A 40 1.41 -21.77 -11.17
C ILE A 40 2.13 -23.07 -10.78
N ASN A 41 1.73 -24.21 -11.38
CA ASN A 41 2.40 -25.49 -11.17
C ASN A 41 3.86 -25.45 -11.61
N VAL A 42 4.14 -25.01 -12.85
CA VAL A 42 5.51 -24.94 -13.37
C VAL A 42 6.36 -23.98 -12.54
N LEU A 43 5.82 -22.80 -12.23
CA LEU A 43 6.54 -21.80 -11.44
C LEU A 43 6.93 -22.35 -10.05
N PHE A 44 5.97 -22.95 -9.34
CA PHE A 44 6.17 -23.37 -7.94
C PHE A 44 6.93 -24.70 -7.81
N SER A 45 6.80 -25.59 -8.78
CA SER A 45 7.48 -26.90 -8.74
C SER A 45 8.87 -26.90 -9.39
N GLU A 46 9.24 -25.87 -10.21
CA GLU A 46 10.51 -25.90 -10.92
C GLU A 46 11.36 -24.62 -10.81
N PHE A 47 10.76 -23.44 -10.63
CA PHE A 47 11.48 -22.15 -10.74
C PHE A 47 11.58 -21.39 -9.43
N LEU A 48 10.46 -21.12 -8.75
CA LEU A 48 10.42 -20.26 -7.58
C LEU A 48 11.39 -20.74 -6.50
N ILE A 49 12.31 -19.87 -6.06
CA ILE A 49 13.31 -20.17 -5.02
C ILE A 49 12.86 -19.52 -3.71
N PHE A 50 12.60 -20.34 -2.72
CA PHE A 50 12.23 -19.92 -1.37
C PHE A 50 12.78 -20.94 -0.35
N ASP A 51 12.85 -20.54 0.91
CA ASP A 51 13.18 -21.50 1.96
C ASP A 51 11.93 -22.21 2.45
N PRO A 52 11.82 -23.54 2.25
CA PRO A 52 10.67 -24.31 2.74
C PRO A 52 10.47 -24.20 4.27
N ASP A 53 11.54 -24.02 5.02
CA ASP A 53 11.58 -24.06 6.48
C ASP A 53 11.57 -22.65 7.11
N GLN A 54 12.02 -21.60 6.36
CA GLN A 54 12.06 -20.20 6.78
C GLN A 54 11.39 -19.29 5.74
N PRO A 55 10.07 -19.19 5.71
CA PRO A 55 9.34 -18.45 4.67
C PRO A 55 9.66 -16.94 4.64
N GLU A 56 10.21 -16.38 5.71
CA GLU A 56 10.61 -14.97 5.82
C GLU A 56 12.04 -14.69 5.33
N TRP A 57 12.77 -15.70 4.84
CA TRP A 57 14.13 -15.51 4.34
C TRP A 57 14.21 -14.37 3.31
N ALA A 58 15.11 -13.40 3.53
CA ALA A 58 15.23 -12.19 2.72
C ALA A 58 15.60 -12.47 1.26
N GLY A 59 16.42 -13.52 1.01
CA GLY A 59 16.90 -13.91 -0.31
C GLY A 59 15.92 -14.75 -1.16
N ARG A 60 14.68 -14.94 -0.72
CA ARG A 60 13.66 -15.68 -1.48
C ARG A 60 13.18 -14.91 -2.69
N ASP A 61 12.82 -15.62 -3.77
CA ASP A 61 11.95 -15.07 -4.81
C ASP A 61 10.59 -14.71 -4.23
N ARG A 62 9.90 -13.75 -4.84
CA ARG A 62 8.57 -13.32 -4.38
C ARG A 62 7.54 -13.50 -5.48
N PHE A 63 6.37 -13.98 -5.11
CA PHE A 63 5.23 -14.14 -6.01
C PHE A 63 4.06 -13.27 -5.56
N TYR A 64 3.60 -12.40 -6.45
CA TYR A 64 2.46 -11.50 -6.24
C TYR A 64 1.28 -11.93 -7.10
N LEU A 65 0.14 -12.19 -6.47
CA LEU A 65 -1.11 -12.48 -7.17
C LEU A 65 -1.92 -11.19 -7.31
N ASP A 66 -2.12 -10.69 -8.53
CA ASP A 66 -2.99 -9.54 -8.80
C ASP A 66 -4.47 -9.90 -8.80
N PRO A 67 -4.95 -10.92 -9.55
CA PRO A 67 -6.35 -11.31 -9.55
C PRO A 67 -6.70 -12.12 -8.29
N GLY A 68 -6.96 -11.43 -7.19
CA GLY A 68 -7.23 -12.07 -5.90
C GLY A 68 -8.40 -13.06 -5.90
N HIS A 69 -9.34 -12.91 -6.83
CA HIS A 69 -10.42 -13.88 -7.05
C HIS A 69 -9.92 -15.26 -7.48
N MET A 70 -8.70 -15.38 -8.03
CA MET A 70 -8.05 -16.64 -8.36
C MET A 70 -7.34 -17.29 -7.15
N SER A 71 -7.63 -16.86 -5.94
CA SER A 71 -7.12 -17.41 -4.67
C SER A 71 -7.16 -18.94 -4.59
N PRO A 72 -8.19 -19.66 -5.09
CA PRO A 72 -8.20 -21.12 -5.03
C PRO A 72 -7.00 -21.78 -5.74
N MET A 73 -6.52 -21.20 -6.83
CA MET A 73 -5.30 -21.66 -7.52
C MET A 73 -4.07 -21.53 -6.60
N LEU A 74 -3.89 -20.36 -5.99
CA LEU A 74 -2.76 -20.11 -5.09
C LEU A 74 -2.82 -21.02 -3.86
N TYR A 75 -3.97 -21.14 -3.22
CA TYR A 75 -4.13 -22.01 -2.05
C TYR A 75 -3.89 -23.48 -2.38
N ALA A 76 -4.34 -23.95 -3.55
CA ALA A 76 -4.06 -25.31 -4.02
C ALA A 76 -2.55 -25.54 -4.18
N ALA A 77 -1.84 -24.64 -4.87
CA ALA A 77 -0.38 -24.74 -5.05
C ALA A 77 0.37 -24.71 -3.71
N LEU A 78 -0.01 -23.80 -2.80
CA LEU A 78 0.58 -23.71 -1.45
C LEU A 78 0.24 -24.92 -0.58
N THR A 79 -0.89 -25.60 -0.79
CA THR A 79 -1.21 -26.86 -0.14
C THR A 79 -0.28 -27.98 -0.61
N LEU A 80 0.00 -28.06 -1.92
CA LEU A 80 1.00 -28.99 -2.45
C LEU A 80 2.40 -28.75 -1.88
N GLN A 81 2.75 -27.50 -1.60
CA GLN A 81 3.99 -27.11 -0.90
C GLN A 81 3.94 -27.32 0.63
N ARG A 82 2.87 -27.90 1.17
CA ARG A 82 2.64 -28.09 2.62
C ARG A 82 2.61 -26.80 3.45
N LYS A 83 2.33 -25.67 2.81
CA LYS A 83 2.12 -24.39 3.51
C LYS A 83 0.71 -24.29 4.11
N PHE A 84 -0.28 -24.91 3.45
CA PHE A 84 -1.62 -25.15 3.99
C PHE A 84 -1.86 -26.65 4.10
N THR A 85 -2.78 -27.02 4.99
CA THR A 85 -3.32 -28.37 5.07
C THR A 85 -4.57 -28.50 4.19
N VAL A 86 -4.95 -29.73 3.88
CA VAL A 86 -6.23 -29.99 3.19
C VAL A 86 -7.42 -29.49 4.02
N ASP A 87 -7.34 -29.53 5.33
CA ASP A 87 -8.41 -29.04 6.20
C ASP A 87 -8.52 -27.52 6.17
N ASP A 88 -7.40 -26.78 6.01
CA ASP A 88 -7.41 -25.34 5.83
C ASP A 88 -8.18 -24.94 4.55
N ILE A 89 -7.89 -25.59 3.42
CA ILE A 89 -8.56 -25.28 2.16
C ILE A 89 -10.01 -25.75 2.13
N LYS A 90 -10.40 -26.74 2.90
CA LYS A 90 -11.81 -27.12 3.14
C LYS A 90 -12.60 -26.01 3.87
N GLN A 91 -11.92 -25.09 4.56
CA GLN A 91 -12.50 -23.92 5.23
C GLN A 91 -12.45 -22.64 4.37
N PHE A 92 -12.20 -22.77 3.06
CA PHE A 92 -12.19 -21.64 2.14
C PHE A 92 -13.44 -20.77 2.30
N ARG A 93 -13.26 -19.45 2.46
CA ARG A 93 -14.33 -18.45 2.68
C ARG A 93 -15.16 -18.65 3.95
N GLN A 94 -14.69 -19.39 4.93
CA GLN A 94 -15.38 -19.51 6.21
C GLN A 94 -14.84 -18.48 7.24
N TRP A 95 -15.68 -18.15 8.24
CA TRP A 95 -15.27 -17.24 9.30
C TRP A 95 -14.04 -17.77 10.06
N GLY A 96 -13.02 -16.91 10.18
CA GLY A 96 -11.77 -17.25 10.89
C GLY A 96 -10.84 -18.20 10.13
N SER A 97 -11.14 -18.53 8.87
CA SER A 97 -10.29 -19.35 8.03
C SER A 97 -9.00 -18.61 7.62
N VAL A 98 -7.91 -19.35 7.50
CA VAL A 98 -6.64 -18.88 6.91
C VAL A 98 -6.65 -18.83 5.39
N THR A 99 -7.77 -19.24 4.76
CA THR A 99 -7.99 -19.22 3.30
C THR A 99 -9.19 -18.31 2.95
N PRO A 100 -9.08 -16.97 3.15
CA PRO A 100 -10.15 -16.05 2.81
C PRO A 100 -10.43 -16.02 1.30
N GLY A 101 -11.55 -15.44 0.90
CA GLY A 101 -12.00 -15.44 -0.50
C GLY A 101 -11.07 -14.74 -1.50
N HIS A 102 -10.32 -13.76 -1.03
CA HIS A 102 -9.20 -13.13 -1.72
C HIS A 102 -8.00 -13.20 -0.77
N PRO A 103 -6.78 -13.43 -1.23
CA PRO A 103 -5.64 -13.61 -0.33
C PRO A 103 -5.40 -12.37 0.52
N GLU A 104 -5.14 -12.58 1.79
CA GLU A 104 -4.58 -11.59 2.70
C GLU A 104 -3.10 -11.91 2.92
N ARG A 105 -2.27 -10.88 3.09
CA ARG A 105 -0.83 -11.04 3.26
C ARG A 105 -0.54 -11.96 4.45
N ASP A 106 0.16 -13.05 4.17
CA ASP A 106 0.54 -14.07 5.16
C ASP A 106 1.85 -14.76 4.72
N ILE A 107 2.96 -14.18 5.13
CA ILE A 107 4.29 -14.66 4.72
C ILE A 107 4.57 -16.07 5.23
N LYS A 108 4.02 -16.45 6.38
CA LYS A 108 4.20 -17.81 6.94
C LYS A 108 3.65 -18.88 6.00
N HIS A 109 2.57 -18.57 5.31
CA HIS A 109 1.98 -19.46 4.32
C HIS A 109 2.43 -19.16 2.88
N GLY A 110 3.32 -18.17 2.67
CA GLY A 110 3.87 -17.84 1.35
C GLY A 110 3.04 -16.85 0.54
N ILE A 111 2.20 -16.04 1.19
CA ILE A 111 1.37 -15.00 0.55
C ILE A 111 2.00 -13.64 0.76
N GLU A 112 2.55 -13.04 -0.30
CA GLU A 112 3.30 -11.78 -0.24
C GLU A 112 2.41 -10.54 -0.13
N ASN A 113 1.20 -10.57 -0.68
CA ASN A 113 0.30 -9.43 -0.71
C ASN A 113 -1.16 -9.79 -0.47
N SER A 114 -1.90 -8.88 0.16
CA SER A 114 -3.35 -8.89 0.04
C SER A 114 -3.74 -8.45 -1.36
N SER A 115 -4.72 -9.12 -1.94
CA SER A 115 -5.18 -8.89 -3.30
C SER A 115 -6.70 -8.72 -3.32
N GLY A 116 -7.23 -8.12 -4.41
CA GLY A 116 -8.66 -7.86 -4.57
C GLY A 116 -8.90 -6.70 -5.51
N PRO A 117 -8.42 -5.47 -5.22
CA PRO A 117 -8.38 -4.42 -6.22
C PRO A 117 -7.41 -4.80 -7.34
N LEU A 118 -7.95 -5.06 -8.55
CA LEU A 118 -7.16 -5.42 -9.72
C LEU A 118 -6.17 -4.29 -10.08
N GLY A 119 -5.03 -4.64 -10.63
CA GLY A 119 -3.97 -3.71 -10.98
C GLY A 119 -3.00 -3.40 -9.85
N GLN A 120 -3.39 -3.55 -8.58
CA GLN A 120 -2.51 -3.21 -7.47
C GLN A 120 -1.47 -4.31 -7.16
N GLY A 121 -1.82 -5.58 -7.35
CA GLY A 121 -0.92 -6.71 -7.05
C GLY A 121 0.38 -6.66 -7.86
N HIS A 122 0.30 -6.45 -9.16
CA HIS A 122 1.50 -6.32 -9.98
C HIS A 122 2.22 -4.97 -9.80
N ALA A 123 1.52 -3.93 -9.35
CA ALA A 123 2.17 -2.68 -8.92
C ALA A 123 3.03 -2.90 -7.67
N TYR A 124 2.56 -3.72 -6.72
CA TYR A 124 3.39 -4.14 -5.58
C TYR A 124 4.61 -4.94 -6.04
N ALA A 125 4.45 -5.85 -7.00
CA ALA A 125 5.55 -6.60 -7.58
C ALA A 125 6.61 -5.68 -8.21
N ALA A 126 6.19 -4.69 -9.00
CA ALA A 126 7.10 -3.71 -9.59
C ALA A 126 7.83 -2.89 -8.50
N GLY A 127 7.13 -2.50 -7.44
CA GLY A 127 7.74 -1.85 -6.28
C GLY A 127 8.76 -2.74 -5.58
N ALA A 128 8.45 -4.02 -5.36
CA ALA A 128 9.39 -4.99 -4.80
C ALA A 128 10.65 -5.16 -5.66
N ALA A 129 10.49 -5.12 -6.99
CA ALA A 129 11.62 -5.16 -7.93
C ALA A 129 12.52 -3.91 -7.82
N VAL A 130 11.95 -2.72 -7.59
CA VAL A 130 12.73 -1.51 -7.29
C VAL A 130 13.49 -1.66 -5.98
N ALA A 131 12.84 -2.19 -4.93
CA ALA A 131 13.49 -2.39 -3.62
C ALA A 131 14.66 -3.37 -3.70
N GLU A 132 14.53 -4.45 -4.46
CA GLU A 132 15.62 -5.40 -4.69
C GLU A 132 16.81 -4.71 -5.36
N LYS A 133 16.59 -3.97 -6.46
CA LYS A 133 17.64 -3.20 -7.16
C LYS A 133 18.32 -2.17 -6.25
N PHE A 134 17.52 -1.44 -5.47
CA PHE A 134 18.03 -0.48 -4.50
C PHE A 134 18.92 -1.14 -3.43
N LEU A 135 18.52 -2.28 -2.91
CA LEU A 135 19.27 -3.03 -1.91
C LEU A 135 20.51 -3.70 -2.53
N GLU A 136 20.41 -4.23 -3.77
CA GLU A 136 21.54 -4.78 -4.51
C GLU A 136 22.67 -3.74 -4.69
N ALA A 137 22.31 -2.50 -5.06
CA ALA A 137 23.28 -1.41 -5.19
C ALA A 137 24.05 -1.11 -3.89
N ARG A 138 23.47 -1.42 -2.73
CA ARG A 138 24.06 -1.17 -1.40
C ARG A 138 24.75 -2.39 -0.81
N LEU A 139 24.13 -3.54 -0.90
CA LEU A 139 24.57 -4.78 -0.28
C LEU A 139 25.40 -5.66 -1.22
N GLY A 140 25.14 -5.55 -2.54
CA GLY A 140 25.78 -6.34 -3.58
C GLY A 140 24.93 -7.53 -4.02
N HIS A 141 25.23 -8.06 -5.18
CA HIS A 141 24.47 -9.12 -5.87
C HIS A 141 24.35 -10.41 -5.04
N THR A 142 25.40 -10.82 -4.34
CA THR A 142 25.38 -12.05 -3.52
C THR A 142 24.22 -12.12 -2.54
N MET A 143 23.79 -10.94 -2.02
CA MET A 143 22.72 -10.86 -1.04
C MET A 143 21.34 -10.65 -1.65
N MET A 144 21.27 -10.13 -2.89
CA MET A 144 20.03 -9.66 -3.50
C MET A 144 19.81 -10.27 -4.90
N GLN A 145 20.10 -11.56 -5.08
CA GLN A 145 19.98 -12.26 -6.37
C GLN A 145 18.64 -13.03 -6.50
N HIS A 146 17.52 -12.37 -6.30
CA HIS A 146 16.22 -13.03 -6.41
C HIS A 146 15.33 -12.33 -7.45
N LYS A 147 14.33 -13.06 -7.92
CA LYS A 147 13.36 -12.59 -8.89
C LYS A 147 12.03 -12.26 -8.23
N ILE A 148 11.30 -11.37 -8.87
CA ILE A 148 9.94 -10.97 -8.49
C ILE A 148 9.02 -11.44 -9.59
N TYR A 149 8.07 -12.29 -9.23
CA TYR A 149 7.05 -12.82 -10.13
C TYR A 149 5.69 -12.20 -9.85
N ALA A 150 4.93 -11.91 -10.88
CA ALA A 150 3.54 -11.47 -10.75
C ALA A 150 2.64 -12.24 -11.71
N PHE A 151 1.40 -12.49 -11.28
CA PHE A 151 0.34 -13.03 -12.10
C PHE A 151 -0.73 -11.97 -12.29
N ILE A 152 -1.08 -11.64 -13.54
CA ILE A 152 -2.06 -10.63 -13.89
C ILE A 152 -3.12 -11.23 -14.83
N SER A 153 -4.35 -10.74 -14.77
CA SER A 153 -5.48 -11.17 -15.60
C SER A 153 -5.90 -10.11 -16.61
N ASP A 154 -6.84 -10.46 -17.50
CA ASP A 154 -7.47 -9.54 -18.45
C ASP A 154 -8.01 -8.28 -17.76
N GLY A 155 -8.75 -8.43 -16.66
CA GLY A 155 -9.24 -7.28 -15.89
C GLY A 155 -8.11 -6.46 -15.26
N GLY A 156 -7.02 -7.11 -14.82
CA GLY A 156 -5.85 -6.42 -14.31
C GLY A 156 -5.16 -5.55 -15.36
N VAL A 157 -5.06 -6.02 -16.60
CA VAL A 157 -4.48 -5.24 -17.72
C VAL A 157 -5.34 -4.02 -18.08
N GLN A 158 -6.65 -4.09 -17.90
CA GLN A 158 -7.57 -2.98 -18.19
C GLN A 158 -7.51 -1.85 -17.17
N GLU A 159 -7.08 -2.12 -15.95
CA GLU A 159 -6.95 -1.09 -14.93
C GLU A 159 -5.94 0.00 -15.34
N GLY A 160 -6.28 1.27 -15.13
CA GLY A 160 -5.43 2.40 -15.52
C GLY A 160 -4.03 2.35 -14.91
N ILE A 161 -3.92 1.88 -13.67
CA ILE A 161 -2.64 1.71 -12.97
C ILE A 161 -1.68 0.77 -13.71
N SER A 162 -2.19 -0.18 -14.49
CA SER A 162 -1.36 -1.13 -15.25
C SER A 162 -0.54 -0.45 -16.33
N ALA A 163 -1.09 0.60 -16.96
CA ALA A 163 -0.35 1.43 -17.90
C ALA A 163 0.73 2.27 -17.21
N GLU A 164 0.44 2.80 -16.03
CA GLU A 164 1.39 3.57 -15.23
C GLU A 164 2.57 2.69 -14.79
N VAL A 165 2.29 1.52 -14.24
CA VAL A 165 3.30 0.55 -13.78
C VAL A 165 4.11 -0.02 -14.94
N GLY A 166 3.44 -0.38 -16.05
CA GLY A 166 4.11 -0.89 -17.26
C GLY A 166 5.13 0.10 -17.81
N ARG A 167 4.75 1.37 -17.90
CA ARG A 167 5.64 2.46 -18.32
C ARG A 167 6.82 2.65 -17.35
N LEU A 168 6.56 2.68 -16.04
CA LEU A 168 7.60 2.91 -15.04
C LEU A 168 8.59 1.75 -14.97
N ALA A 169 8.11 0.51 -14.94
CA ALA A 169 8.96 -0.68 -14.89
C ALA A 169 9.84 -0.82 -16.14
N GLY A 170 9.28 -0.56 -17.33
CA GLY A 170 10.03 -0.56 -18.59
C GLY A 170 11.08 0.54 -18.64
N ASN A 171 10.75 1.78 -18.20
CA ASN A 171 11.68 2.90 -18.13
C ASN A 171 12.86 2.61 -17.20
N LEU A 172 12.59 2.01 -16.03
CA LEU A 172 13.63 1.65 -15.06
C LEU A 172 14.40 0.37 -15.44
N GLY A 173 13.95 -0.37 -16.46
CA GLY A 173 14.62 -1.60 -16.87
C GLY A 173 14.64 -2.69 -15.78
N LEU A 174 13.52 -2.93 -15.10
CA LEU A 174 13.44 -3.86 -13.96
C LEU A 174 13.56 -5.33 -14.43
N ASN A 175 14.76 -5.77 -14.79
CA ASN A 175 15.07 -7.10 -15.31
C ASN A 175 14.86 -8.25 -14.29
N ASN A 176 14.64 -7.91 -13.04
CA ASN A 176 14.26 -8.81 -11.96
C ASN A 176 12.76 -9.03 -11.84
N LEU A 177 11.93 -8.32 -12.64
CA LEU A 177 10.48 -8.44 -12.68
C LEU A 177 10.03 -9.32 -13.85
N ILE A 178 9.30 -10.41 -13.54
CA ILE A 178 8.71 -11.33 -14.52
C ILE A 178 7.20 -11.39 -14.26
N MET A 179 6.40 -10.94 -15.23
CA MET A 179 4.94 -11.00 -15.14
C MET A 179 4.37 -12.05 -16.09
N PHE A 180 3.42 -12.85 -15.60
CA PHE A 180 2.58 -13.71 -16.43
C PHE A 180 1.20 -13.08 -16.59
N TYR A 181 0.80 -12.84 -17.80
CA TYR A 181 -0.55 -12.39 -18.16
C TYR A 181 -1.38 -13.58 -18.62
N ASP A 182 -2.38 -13.91 -17.81
CA ASP A 182 -3.41 -14.94 -18.10
C ASP A 182 -4.43 -14.37 -19.09
N ALA A 183 -4.12 -14.52 -20.36
CA ALA A 183 -4.91 -13.99 -21.47
C ALA A 183 -5.95 -15.00 -21.92
N ASN A 184 -7.04 -15.15 -21.17
CA ASN A 184 -8.13 -16.11 -21.44
C ASN A 184 -9.34 -15.52 -22.15
N ASN A 185 -9.39 -14.20 -22.35
CA ASN A 185 -10.44 -13.45 -23.03
C ASN A 185 -11.81 -13.47 -22.33
N ILE A 186 -11.93 -13.96 -21.09
CA ILE A 186 -13.20 -14.07 -20.37
C ILE A 186 -13.19 -13.23 -19.10
N GLN A 187 -14.20 -12.39 -18.95
CA GLN A 187 -14.44 -11.57 -17.76
C GLN A 187 -15.68 -12.06 -17.01
N LEU A 188 -16.03 -11.38 -15.90
CA LEU A 188 -17.17 -11.77 -15.07
C LEU A 188 -18.52 -11.66 -15.79
N SER A 189 -18.67 -10.69 -16.67
CA SER A 189 -19.95 -10.41 -17.38
C SER A 189 -19.84 -10.27 -18.90
N THR A 190 -18.62 -10.21 -19.44
CA THR A 190 -18.36 -9.99 -20.88
C THR A 190 -17.15 -10.79 -21.35
N GLU A 191 -16.95 -10.84 -22.66
CA GLU A 191 -15.65 -11.17 -23.26
C GLU A 191 -14.78 -9.91 -23.35
N CYS A 192 -13.43 -10.08 -23.33
CA CYS A 192 -12.52 -8.93 -23.43
C CYS A 192 -12.72 -8.13 -24.70
N GLY A 193 -13.01 -8.79 -25.83
CA GLY A 193 -13.26 -8.14 -27.11
C GLY A 193 -14.46 -7.19 -27.13
N ASP A 194 -15.36 -7.27 -26.14
CA ASP A 194 -16.48 -6.32 -25.99
C ASP A 194 -16.03 -4.95 -25.45
N VAL A 195 -14.86 -4.88 -24.81
CA VAL A 195 -14.39 -3.67 -24.09
C VAL A 195 -12.96 -3.29 -24.41
N MET A 196 -12.16 -4.16 -24.99
CA MET A 196 -10.74 -3.93 -25.25
C MET A 196 -10.33 -4.61 -26.58
N ASP A 197 -9.87 -3.80 -27.54
CA ASP A 197 -9.38 -4.24 -28.86
C ASP A 197 -7.93 -3.78 -29.06
N GLU A 198 -7.13 -3.78 -28.01
CA GLU A 198 -5.73 -3.36 -28.06
C GLU A 198 -4.78 -4.57 -28.08
N ASP A 199 -3.65 -4.44 -28.80
CA ASP A 199 -2.54 -5.38 -28.72
C ASP A 199 -1.71 -5.10 -27.45
N THR A 200 -1.98 -5.83 -26.38
CA THR A 200 -1.26 -5.73 -25.11
C THR A 200 0.23 -6.00 -25.28
N GLY A 201 0.62 -6.96 -26.12
CA GLY A 201 2.02 -7.26 -26.40
C GLY A 201 2.75 -6.09 -27.05
N MET A 202 2.14 -5.45 -28.04
CA MET A 202 2.70 -4.26 -28.69
C MET A 202 2.83 -3.09 -27.71
N LYS A 203 1.82 -2.88 -26.84
CA LYS A 203 1.80 -1.85 -25.82
C LYS A 203 2.97 -2.00 -24.83
N TYR A 204 3.20 -3.20 -24.30
CA TYR A 204 4.32 -3.46 -23.39
C TYR A 204 5.68 -3.38 -24.10
N ARG A 205 5.79 -3.84 -25.36
CA ARG A 205 7.01 -3.64 -26.17
C ARG A 205 7.34 -2.16 -26.35
N ALA A 206 6.33 -1.30 -26.56
CA ALA A 206 6.50 0.15 -26.68
C ALA A 206 6.99 0.77 -25.36
N TRP A 207 6.66 0.20 -24.20
CA TRP A 207 7.20 0.60 -22.90
C TRP A 207 8.59 0.03 -22.60
N GLY A 208 9.20 -0.75 -23.51
CA GLY A 208 10.54 -1.28 -23.35
C GLY A 208 10.61 -2.64 -22.64
N TRP A 209 9.52 -3.39 -22.57
CA TRP A 209 9.50 -4.74 -22.02
C TRP A 209 9.97 -5.79 -23.02
N ASN A 210 10.57 -6.87 -22.53
CA ASN A 210 10.68 -8.14 -23.21
C ASN A 210 9.31 -8.83 -23.16
N VAL A 211 8.75 -9.19 -24.32
CA VAL A 211 7.40 -9.80 -24.41
C VAL A 211 7.46 -11.13 -25.10
N LEU A 212 7.04 -12.18 -24.40
CA LEU A 212 6.96 -13.56 -24.87
C LEU A 212 5.48 -13.96 -24.95
N GLU A 213 5.06 -14.53 -26.08
CA GLU A 213 3.68 -15.02 -26.29
C GLU A 213 3.71 -16.53 -26.43
N ILE A 214 2.91 -17.23 -25.62
CA ILE A 214 2.94 -18.69 -25.50
C ILE A 214 1.55 -19.29 -25.37
N ASP A 215 1.45 -20.59 -25.57
CA ASP A 215 0.35 -21.39 -25.04
C ASP A 215 0.51 -21.52 -23.53
N GLY A 216 -0.33 -20.79 -22.79
CA GLY A 216 -0.30 -20.70 -21.32
C GLY A 216 -0.79 -21.98 -20.62
N ASN A 217 -1.25 -22.98 -21.36
CA ASN A 217 -1.61 -24.28 -20.84
C ASN A 217 -0.66 -25.42 -21.30
N ASN A 218 0.50 -25.06 -21.83
CA ASN A 218 1.54 -26.00 -22.21
C ASN A 218 2.75 -25.86 -21.27
N ALA A 219 2.99 -26.87 -20.42
CA ALA A 219 4.07 -26.83 -19.42
C ALA A 219 5.46 -26.60 -20.03
N ASP A 220 5.75 -27.16 -21.22
CA ASP A 220 7.03 -26.98 -21.90
C ASP A 220 7.19 -25.53 -22.41
N ALA A 221 6.15 -24.96 -23.02
CA ALA A 221 6.17 -23.57 -23.47
C ALA A 221 6.33 -22.58 -22.29
N ILE A 222 5.64 -22.83 -21.16
CA ILE A 222 5.80 -22.06 -19.93
C ILE A 222 7.24 -22.15 -19.42
N ARG A 223 7.80 -23.34 -19.39
CA ARG A 223 9.18 -23.60 -18.93
C ARG A 223 10.20 -22.86 -19.79
N GLU A 224 10.07 -22.94 -21.11
CA GLU A 224 10.95 -22.24 -22.07
C GLU A 224 10.88 -20.72 -21.87
N ALA A 225 9.68 -20.18 -21.70
CA ALA A 225 9.46 -18.75 -21.45
C ALA A 225 10.08 -18.30 -20.10
N LEU A 226 9.90 -19.08 -19.03
CA LEU A 226 10.51 -18.77 -17.73
C LEU A 226 12.03 -18.85 -17.78
N VAL A 227 12.62 -19.81 -18.51
CA VAL A 227 14.07 -19.87 -18.73
C VAL A 227 14.55 -18.64 -19.49
N ALA A 228 13.85 -18.21 -20.53
CA ALA A 228 14.20 -17.02 -21.29
C ALA A 228 14.06 -15.74 -20.44
N ALA A 229 12.97 -15.62 -19.68
CA ALA A 229 12.73 -14.49 -18.80
C ALA A 229 13.79 -14.36 -17.67
N ASN A 230 14.22 -15.49 -17.11
CA ASN A 230 15.29 -15.47 -16.08
C ASN A 230 16.67 -15.10 -16.61
N LYS A 231 16.88 -15.22 -17.93
CA LYS A 231 18.12 -14.83 -18.62
C LYS A 231 18.10 -13.39 -19.16
N GLU A 232 16.96 -12.71 -19.14
CA GLU A 232 16.86 -11.31 -19.57
C GLU A 232 17.58 -10.42 -18.54
N GLU A 233 18.54 -9.62 -19.01
CA GLU A 233 19.42 -8.81 -18.16
C GLU A 233 19.11 -7.32 -18.19
N ASP A 234 18.30 -6.84 -19.16
CA ASP A 234 18.12 -5.41 -19.42
C ASP A 234 16.70 -4.91 -19.14
N ARG A 235 15.68 -5.78 -19.20
CA ARG A 235 14.27 -5.38 -19.26
C ARG A 235 13.38 -6.26 -18.39
N PRO A 236 12.27 -5.71 -17.85
CA PRO A 236 11.22 -6.55 -17.29
C PRO A 236 10.62 -7.46 -18.38
N THR A 237 10.16 -8.64 -18.01
CA THR A 237 9.56 -9.60 -18.95
C THR A 237 8.07 -9.76 -18.70
N LEU A 238 7.27 -9.62 -19.77
CA LEU A 238 5.86 -10.02 -19.81
C LEU A 238 5.74 -11.33 -20.60
N ILE A 239 5.22 -12.36 -19.96
CA ILE A 239 4.82 -13.62 -20.61
C ILE A 239 3.31 -13.58 -20.82
N ILE A 240 2.85 -13.45 -22.06
CA ILE A 240 1.43 -13.52 -22.41
C ILE A 240 1.08 -14.98 -22.66
N GLY A 241 0.44 -15.61 -21.68
CA GLY A 241 -0.03 -16.97 -21.78
C GLY A 241 -1.49 -17.02 -22.27
N ARG A 242 -1.71 -17.55 -23.47
CA ARG A 242 -3.07 -17.84 -23.92
C ARG A 242 -3.56 -19.06 -23.17
N THR A 243 -4.55 -18.86 -22.29
CA THR A 243 -5.10 -19.92 -21.43
C THR A 243 -6.57 -20.16 -21.75
N VAL A 244 -7.07 -21.27 -21.24
CA VAL A 244 -8.47 -21.69 -21.38
C VAL A 244 -9.18 -21.45 -20.04
N MET A 245 -10.15 -20.54 -20.04
CA MET A 245 -11.00 -20.31 -18.86
C MET A 245 -11.70 -21.61 -18.45
N ALA A 246 -11.61 -21.99 -17.19
CA ALA A 246 -12.18 -23.24 -16.64
C ALA A 246 -11.70 -24.50 -17.38
N LYS A 247 -10.41 -24.59 -17.72
CA LYS A 247 -9.84 -25.75 -18.43
C LYS A 247 -10.20 -27.06 -17.74
N GLY A 248 -10.75 -27.98 -18.48
CA GLY A 248 -11.20 -29.29 -18.00
C GLY A 248 -12.60 -29.31 -17.38
N ALA A 249 -13.30 -28.17 -17.30
CA ALA A 249 -14.67 -28.14 -16.80
C ALA A 249 -15.67 -28.71 -17.84
N LEU A 250 -16.64 -29.48 -17.32
CA LEU A 250 -17.73 -30.08 -18.11
C LEU A 250 -19.09 -29.61 -17.62
N GLN A 251 -20.06 -29.51 -18.52
CA GLN A 251 -21.46 -29.26 -18.22
C GLN A 251 -22.16 -30.48 -17.65
N ALA A 252 -23.41 -30.34 -17.21
CA ALA A 252 -24.22 -31.43 -16.68
C ALA A 252 -24.47 -32.54 -17.73
N ASP A 253 -24.50 -32.21 -19.00
CA ASP A 253 -24.67 -33.17 -20.12
C ASP A 253 -23.33 -33.78 -20.59
N GLY A 254 -22.22 -33.43 -19.97
CA GLY A 254 -20.87 -33.90 -20.31
C GLY A 254 -20.18 -33.12 -21.43
N SER A 255 -20.81 -32.12 -22.04
CA SER A 255 -20.17 -31.20 -22.99
C SER A 255 -19.18 -30.27 -22.32
N SER A 256 -18.25 -29.66 -23.09
CA SER A 256 -17.28 -28.70 -22.53
C SER A 256 -17.96 -27.48 -21.91
N TYR A 257 -17.47 -27.07 -20.74
CA TYR A 257 -17.88 -25.84 -20.08
C TYR A 257 -16.76 -24.76 -20.10
N GLU A 258 -15.70 -25.07 -20.83
CA GLU A 258 -14.55 -24.15 -21.02
C GLU A 258 -14.96 -22.87 -21.76
N ASN A 259 -14.20 -21.78 -21.51
CA ASN A 259 -14.40 -20.46 -22.14
C ASN A 259 -15.81 -19.90 -21.99
N SER A 260 -16.49 -20.24 -20.90
CA SER A 260 -17.81 -19.72 -20.59
C SER A 260 -17.74 -18.63 -19.52
N ILE A 261 -18.39 -17.50 -19.74
CA ILE A 261 -18.59 -16.43 -18.75
C ILE A 261 -19.19 -17.00 -17.45
N LYS A 262 -20.06 -18.01 -17.56
CA LYS A 262 -20.74 -18.64 -16.41
C LYS A 262 -19.78 -19.37 -15.47
N THR A 263 -18.62 -19.81 -15.95
CA THR A 263 -17.62 -20.49 -15.11
C THR A 263 -16.67 -19.52 -14.40
N HIS A 264 -16.73 -18.22 -14.73
CA HIS A 264 -15.81 -17.24 -14.15
C HIS A 264 -16.01 -17.08 -12.64
N GLY A 265 -17.22 -16.76 -12.18
CA GLY A 265 -17.47 -16.29 -10.82
C GLY A 265 -18.53 -17.07 -10.03
N ALA A 266 -18.82 -18.30 -10.41
CA ALA A 266 -19.82 -19.14 -9.73
C ALA A 266 -19.35 -20.59 -9.60
N PRO A 267 -19.78 -21.34 -8.55
CA PRO A 267 -19.61 -22.77 -8.47
C PRO A 267 -20.22 -23.46 -9.70
N LEU A 268 -19.60 -24.54 -10.15
CA LEU A 268 -20.12 -25.33 -11.29
C LEU A 268 -21.47 -25.97 -10.96
N GLY A 269 -21.61 -26.51 -9.75
CA GLY A 269 -22.83 -27.07 -9.20
C GLY A 269 -23.23 -28.44 -9.80
N GLY A 270 -23.99 -29.23 -9.03
CA GLY A 270 -24.67 -30.43 -9.46
C GLY A 270 -23.83 -31.39 -10.34
N ASP A 271 -24.42 -31.84 -11.44
CA ASP A 271 -23.78 -32.81 -12.37
C ASP A 271 -22.59 -32.21 -13.11
N ALA A 272 -22.54 -30.87 -13.32
CA ALA A 272 -21.38 -30.20 -13.92
C ALA A 272 -20.13 -30.37 -13.04
N TYR A 273 -20.26 -30.16 -11.75
CA TYR A 273 -19.15 -30.39 -10.79
C TYR A 273 -18.76 -31.87 -10.78
N ILE A 274 -19.73 -32.81 -10.71
CA ILE A 274 -19.47 -34.24 -10.71
C ILE A 274 -18.70 -34.67 -11.97
N ASN A 275 -19.13 -34.21 -13.14
CA ASN A 275 -18.50 -34.53 -14.42
C ASN A 275 -17.07 -33.90 -14.48
N THR A 276 -16.89 -32.69 -13.98
CA THR A 276 -15.58 -32.00 -13.94
C THR A 276 -14.60 -32.75 -13.04
N VAL A 277 -15.02 -33.17 -11.83
CA VAL A 277 -14.17 -33.93 -10.91
C VAL A 277 -13.70 -35.24 -11.58
N LYS A 278 -14.60 -35.96 -12.22
CA LYS A 278 -14.24 -37.18 -12.93
C LYS A 278 -13.29 -36.94 -14.10
N ASN A 279 -13.54 -35.88 -14.88
CA ASN A 279 -12.70 -35.50 -16.01
C ASN A 279 -11.27 -35.15 -15.59
N LEU A 280 -11.09 -34.54 -14.43
CA LEU A 280 -9.80 -34.21 -13.85
C LEU A 280 -9.14 -35.37 -13.08
N GLY A 281 -9.71 -36.60 -13.17
CA GLY A 281 -9.19 -37.79 -12.49
C GLY A 281 -9.43 -37.84 -10.98
N GLY A 282 -10.33 -36.97 -10.47
CA GLY A 282 -10.65 -36.87 -9.05
C GLY A 282 -11.59 -37.99 -8.55
N ASP A 283 -11.68 -38.10 -7.24
CA ASP A 283 -12.54 -39.02 -6.52
C ASP A 283 -13.69 -38.23 -5.86
N LEU A 284 -14.93 -38.60 -6.15
CA LEU A 284 -16.12 -37.93 -5.58
C LEU A 284 -16.28 -38.17 -4.08
N GLU A 285 -15.75 -39.29 -3.56
CA GLU A 285 -15.74 -39.58 -2.12
C GLU A 285 -14.67 -38.74 -1.37
N ASP A 286 -13.59 -38.35 -2.09
CA ASP A 286 -12.54 -37.47 -1.56
C ASP A 286 -12.11 -36.43 -2.61
N PRO A 287 -12.92 -35.41 -2.87
CA PRO A 287 -12.63 -34.39 -3.90
C PRO A 287 -11.46 -33.45 -3.55
N PHE A 288 -10.91 -33.54 -2.36
CA PHE A 288 -9.71 -32.83 -1.93
C PHE A 288 -8.46 -33.72 -1.93
N LYS A 289 -8.52 -34.86 -2.57
CA LYS A 289 -7.40 -35.81 -2.68
C LYS A 289 -6.23 -35.20 -3.44
N ILE A 290 -5.05 -35.21 -2.79
CA ILE A 290 -3.79 -34.94 -3.46
C ILE A 290 -3.28 -36.23 -4.08
N PHE A 291 -2.93 -36.18 -5.35
CA PHE A 291 -2.38 -37.37 -6.04
C PHE A 291 -0.98 -37.67 -5.50
N PRO A 292 -0.66 -38.91 -5.16
CA PRO A 292 0.62 -39.25 -4.54
C PRO A 292 1.85 -38.85 -5.36
N GLU A 293 1.77 -38.97 -6.68
CA GLU A 293 2.85 -38.59 -7.61
C GLU A 293 3.05 -37.07 -7.62
N VAL A 294 1.97 -36.31 -7.52
CA VAL A 294 2.00 -34.82 -7.44
C VAL A 294 2.58 -34.38 -6.09
N GLN A 295 2.16 -35.00 -4.99
CA GLN A 295 2.76 -34.69 -3.70
C GLN A 295 4.27 -34.99 -3.70
N LYS A 296 4.67 -36.11 -4.31
CA LYS A 296 6.08 -36.45 -4.45
C LYS A 296 6.85 -35.41 -5.27
N LEU A 297 6.29 -34.89 -6.37
CA LEU A 297 6.88 -33.81 -7.17
C LEU A 297 7.25 -32.60 -6.29
N TYR A 298 6.29 -32.14 -5.48
CA TYR A 298 6.50 -30.99 -4.61
C TYR A 298 7.43 -31.27 -3.40
N ASP A 299 7.40 -32.49 -2.87
CA ASP A 299 8.32 -32.94 -1.81
C ASP A 299 9.77 -33.03 -2.35
N ASP A 300 9.96 -33.54 -3.57
CA ASP A 300 11.27 -33.59 -4.24
C ASP A 300 11.79 -32.17 -4.49
N ARG A 301 10.91 -31.25 -4.93
CA ARG A 301 11.27 -29.82 -5.09
C ARG A 301 11.66 -29.17 -3.77
N ALA A 302 10.94 -29.43 -2.69
CA ALA A 302 11.31 -28.92 -1.35
C ALA A 302 12.68 -29.43 -0.91
N ALA A 303 13.00 -30.69 -1.20
CA ALA A 303 14.32 -31.26 -0.90
C ALA A 303 15.45 -30.62 -1.75
N GLU A 304 15.18 -30.29 -3.02
CA GLU A 304 16.09 -29.53 -3.88
C GLU A 304 16.29 -28.10 -3.36
N LEU A 305 15.20 -27.40 -3.02
CA LEU A 305 15.23 -26.06 -2.48
C LEU A 305 16.09 -25.96 -1.21
N ARG A 306 15.98 -26.93 -0.29
CA ARG A 306 16.84 -26.96 0.92
C ARG A 306 18.32 -26.99 0.58
N LYS A 307 18.73 -27.64 -0.51
CA LYS A 307 20.14 -27.65 -0.97
C LYS A 307 20.54 -26.28 -1.52
N ILE A 308 19.72 -25.70 -2.41
CA ILE A 308 19.94 -24.38 -2.98
C ILE A 308 20.04 -23.31 -1.88
N VAL A 309 19.11 -23.36 -0.92
CA VAL A 309 19.06 -22.40 0.20
C VAL A 309 20.30 -22.59 1.13
N ALA A 310 20.70 -23.82 1.41
CA ALA A 310 21.90 -24.07 2.20
C ALA A 310 23.17 -23.51 1.53
N GLU A 311 23.29 -23.62 0.20
CA GLU A 311 24.39 -23.02 -0.56
C GLU A 311 24.35 -21.49 -0.51
N ARG A 312 23.16 -20.88 -0.65
CA ARG A 312 22.99 -19.43 -0.52
C ARG A 312 23.32 -18.94 0.89
N HIS A 313 22.84 -19.60 1.94
CA HIS A 313 23.18 -19.25 3.33
C HIS A 313 24.68 -19.34 3.61
N ALA A 314 25.37 -20.34 3.05
CA ALA A 314 26.82 -20.42 3.18
C ALA A 314 27.54 -19.22 2.49
N ALA A 315 27.04 -18.78 1.34
CA ALA A 315 27.54 -17.59 0.67
C ALA A 315 27.23 -16.30 1.46
N GLU A 316 26.02 -16.18 2.02
CA GLU A 316 25.61 -15.08 2.90
C GLU A 316 26.49 -14.99 4.15
N GLU A 317 26.78 -16.11 4.80
CA GLU A 317 27.68 -16.16 5.96
C GLU A 317 29.12 -15.73 5.61
N LEU A 318 29.63 -16.15 4.46
CA LEU A 318 30.94 -15.72 3.98
C LEU A 318 30.97 -14.24 3.72
N TRP A 319 29.96 -13.74 2.97
CA TRP A 319 29.81 -12.32 2.69
C TRP A 319 29.71 -11.49 3.98
N ALA A 320 28.96 -11.96 4.99
CA ALA A 320 28.80 -11.27 6.27
C ALA A 320 30.15 -11.18 7.04
N LYS A 321 30.97 -12.21 6.98
CA LYS A 321 32.33 -12.20 7.56
C LYS A 321 33.26 -11.20 6.88
N GLU A 322 33.13 -11.07 5.55
CA GLU A 322 33.89 -10.11 4.73
C GLU A 322 33.37 -8.68 4.84
N ASN A 323 32.08 -8.51 5.10
CA ASN A 323 31.39 -7.22 5.15
C ASN A 323 30.60 -6.99 6.45
N PRO A 324 31.24 -7.04 7.64
CA PRO A 324 30.52 -7.07 8.93
C PRO A 324 29.61 -5.85 9.16
N LYS A 325 30.03 -4.65 8.72
CA LYS A 325 29.19 -3.44 8.84
C LYS A 325 27.93 -3.49 7.95
N LYS A 326 28.06 -3.97 6.73
CA LYS A 326 26.92 -4.14 5.82
C LYS A 326 25.98 -5.23 6.30
N ALA A 327 26.52 -6.30 6.90
CA ALA A 327 25.71 -7.37 7.48
C ALA A 327 24.89 -6.88 8.69
N GLU A 328 25.48 -6.05 9.55
CA GLU A 328 24.77 -5.39 10.65
C GLU A 328 23.67 -4.47 10.13
N GLN A 329 23.95 -3.63 9.12
CA GLN A 329 22.98 -2.77 8.47
C GLN A 329 21.83 -3.58 7.85
N MET A 330 22.13 -4.65 7.11
CA MET A 330 21.12 -5.52 6.52
C MET A 330 20.20 -6.11 7.60
N HIS A 331 20.78 -6.63 8.67
CA HIS A 331 20.02 -7.16 9.79
C HIS A 331 19.10 -6.10 10.43
N GLU A 332 19.60 -4.87 10.60
CA GLU A 332 18.81 -3.74 11.09
C GLU A 332 17.66 -3.40 10.13
N TRP A 333 17.93 -3.29 8.82
CA TRP A 333 16.94 -2.91 7.81
C TRP A 333 15.78 -3.92 7.69
N PHE A 334 16.08 -5.22 7.79
CA PHE A 334 15.08 -6.28 7.75
C PHE A 334 14.41 -6.58 9.11
N SER A 335 14.82 -5.91 10.18
CA SER A 335 14.25 -6.15 11.53
C SER A 335 12.88 -5.54 11.77
N ASN A 336 12.34 -4.75 10.83
CA ASN A 336 11.11 -3.96 10.98
C ASN A 336 11.10 -3.00 12.19
N LYS A 337 12.27 -2.63 12.71
CA LYS A 337 12.40 -1.66 13.78
C LYS A 337 12.49 -0.23 13.25
N ALA A 338 11.98 0.71 14.03
CA ALA A 338 12.11 2.12 13.72
C ALA A 338 13.58 2.54 13.68
N PRO A 339 14.02 3.31 12.67
CA PRO A 339 15.39 3.80 12.60
C PRO A 339 15.66 4.79 13.73
N LYS A 340 16.89 4.78 14.21
CA LYS A 340 17.35 5.78 15.19
C LYS A 340 17.80 7.02 14.47
N ILE A 341 17.13 8.14 14.72
CA ILE A 341 17.41 9.43 14.07
C ILE A 341 17.73 10.46 15.16
N ASP A 342 18.86 11.12 15.03
CA ASP A 342 19.21 12.27 15.87
C ASP A 342 18.63 13.56 15.30
N TRP A 343 17.63 14.08 15.96
CA TRP A 343 16.94 15.32 15.61
C TRP A 343 17.51 16.56 16.30
N SER A 344 18.49 16.42 17.18
CA SER A 344 18.99 17.51 18.03
C SER A 344 19.64 18.65 17.24
N GLY A 345 20.18 18.37 16.06
CA GLY A 345 20.76 19.36 15.16
C GLY A 345 19.75 20.14 14.31
N LEU A 346 18.47 19.73 14.30
CA LEU A 346 17.45 20.37 13.48
C LEU A 346 16.82 21.55 14.22
N VAL A 347 17.06 22.76 13.70
CA VAL A 347 16.40 23.99 14.16
C VAL A 347 15.48 24.49 13.07
N GLN A 348 14.19 24.50 13.33
CA GLN A 348 13.19 24.98 12.38
C GLN A 348 13.20 26.50 12.27
N LYS A 349 12.92 27.00 11.07
CA LYS A 349 12.66 28.44 10.88
C LYS A 349 11.25 28.76 11.35
N ARG A 350 11.07 29.93 11.92
CA ARG A 350 9.75 30.45 12.35
C ARG A 350 8.97 31.00 11.14
N ASP A 351 7.67 30.99 11.27
CA ASP A 351 6.71 31.66 10.36
C ASP A 351 6.84 31.22 8.88
N ILE A 352 7.12 29.95 8.68
CA ILE A 352 7.26 29.32 7.35
C ILE A 352 6.11 28.34 7.07
N PRO A 353 5.91 27.93 5.81
CA PRO A 353 5.01 26.84 5.49
C PRO A 353 5.44 25.54 6.18
N THR A 354 4.48 24.74 6.68
CA THR A 354 4.84 23.47 7.34
C THR A 354 5.46 22.46 6.36
N ARG A 355 5.17 22.55 5.05
CA ARG A 355 5.88 21.77 4.02
C ARG A 355 7.38 22.05 3.96
N ASN A 356 7.80 23.30 4.26
CA ASN A 356 9.22 23.64 4.33
C ASN A 356 9.87 23.07 5.60
N GLY A 357 9.13 23.03 6.71
CA GLY A 357 9.54 22.30 7.92
C GLY A 357 9.70 20.80 7.64
N SER A 358 8.78 20.22 6.86
CA SER A 358 8.88 18.85 6.37
C SER A 358 10.13 18.61 5.51
N ALA A 359 10.46 19.54 4.60
CA ALA A 359 11.68 19.45 3.78
C ALA A 359 12.95 19.41 4.64
N ALA A 360 13.01 20.20 5.70
CA ALA A 360 14.14 20.17 6.62
C ALA A 360 14.25 18.83 7.36
N CYS A 361 13.11 18.25 7.78
CA CYS A 361 13.07 16.89 8.36
C CYS A 361 13.54 15.84 7.37
N LEU A 362 13.07 15.89 6.12
CA LEU A 362 13.48 14.98 5.05
C LEU A 362 14.99 15.06 4.76
N GLY A 363 15.59 16.26 4.88
CA GLY A 363 17.02 16.42 4.77
C GLY A 363 17.81 15.70 5.87
N VAL A 364 17.32 15.73 7.11
CA VAL A 364 17.91 14.99 8.25
C VAL A 364 17.76 13.48 8.05
N ILE A 365 16.58 13.04 7.61
CA ILE A 365 16.29 11.62 7.35
C ILE A 365 17.21 11.09 6.24
N ALA A 366 17.41 11.84 5.15
CA ALA A 366 18.27 11.44 4.03
C ALA A 366 19.72 11.17 4.46
N GLU A 367 20.22 11.87 5.44
CA GLU A 367 21.58 11.73 5.96
C GLU A 367 21.71 10.53 6.94
N GLN A 368 20.64 10.13 7.61
CA GLN A 368 20.70 9.18 8.71
C GLN A 368 19.98 7.84 8.44
N VAL A 369 19.11 7.77 7.42
CA VAL A 369 18.31 6.58 7.11
C VAL A 369 18.64 6.08 5.69
N PRO A 370 19.75 5.36 5.51
CA PRO A 370 20.28 4.99 4.20
C PRO A 370 19.41 4.00 3.41
N ASN A 371 18.44 3.35 4.06
CA ASN A 371 17.45 2.45 3.44
C ASN A 371 16.08 3.12 3.21
N MET A 372 16.00 4.45 3.27
CA MET A 372 14.77 5.17 2.91
C MET A 372 14.74 5.50 1.44
N ILE A 373 13.57 5.33 0.83
CA ILE A 373 13.24 5.75 -0.53
C ILE A 373 12.12 6.77 -0.44
N VAL A 374 12.32 7.94 -1.06
CA VAL A 374 11.29 8.97 -1.17
C VAL A 374 10.83 9.08 -2.62
N SER A 375 9.55 9.34 -2.84
CA SER A 375 8.95 9.51 -4.15
C SER A 375 8.11 10.77 -4.22
N SER A 376 7.87 11.26 -5.44
CA SER A 376 6.90 12.32 -5.71
C SER A 376 6.21 12.09 -7.06
N ALA A 377 4.95 12.53 -7.15
CA ALA A 377 4.17 12.51 -8.37
C ALA A 377 4.45 13.74 -9.26
N ASP A 378 5.74 13.93 -9.62
CA ASP A 378 6.27 15.07 -10.40
C ASP A 378 6.09 16.44 -9.71
N LEU A 379 6.02 16.48 -8.39
CA LEU A 379 5.74 17.69 -7.59
C LEU A 379 6.82 17.99 -6.54
N SER A 380 7.98 17.32 -6.57
CA SER A 380 8.98 17.37 -5.49
C SER A 380 9.43 18.77 -5.10
N ASN A 381 9.55 19.68 -6.07
CA ASN A 381 9.88 21.09 -5.82
C ASN A 381 8.74 21.87 -5.12
N SER A 382 7.51 21.39 -5.19
CA SER A 382 6.32 22.03 -4.61
C SER A 382 5.81 21.32 -3.36
N ASP A 383 5.70 19.98 -3.36
CA ASP A 383 5.35 19.21 -2.16
C ASP A 383 6.49 19.17 -1.12
N LYS A 384 7.68 19.61 -1.54
CA LYS A 384 8.90 19.74 -0.75
C LYS A 384 9.58 18.42 -0.37
N THR A 385 9.30 17.37 -1.09
CA THR A 385 10.12 16.13 -1.02
C THR A 385 11.52 16.35 -1.60
N ASP A 386 11.75 17.44 -2.33
CA ASP A 386 13.08 17.89 -2.76
C ASP A 386 14.07 18.10 -1.58
N GLY A 387 13.57 18.28 -0.36
CA GLY A 387 14.41 18.28 0.85
C GLY A 387 15.21 16.97 1.00
N PHE A 388 14.64 15.85 0.58
CA PHE A 388 15.32 14.56 0.51
C PHE A 388 16.15 14.44 -0.77
N LEU A 389 15.57 14.74 -1.93
CA LEU A 389 16.22 14.61 -3.23
C LEU A 389 17.55 15.41 -3.31
N ASN A 390 17.61 16.58 -2.69
CA ASN A 390 18.83 17.41 -2.67
C ASN A 390 20.02 16.76 -1.93
N LYS A 391 19.79 15.66 -1.19
CA LYS A 391 20.83 14.90 -0.47
C LYS A 391 21.19 13.58 -1.18
N THR A 392 20.49 13.23 -2.27
CA THR A 392 20.65 12.01 -3.04
C THR A 392 20.41 12.29 -4.53
N HIS A 393 20.11 11.27 -5.30
CA HIS A 393 19.66 11.42 -6.69
C HIS A 393 18.54 10.44 -7.00
N ALA A 394 17.86 10.67 -8.12
CA ALA A 394 16.79 9.81 -8.58
C ALA A 394 17.33 8.52 -9.22
N PHE A 395 16.53 7.45 -9.13
CA PHE A 395 16.79 6.22 -9.86
C PHE A 395 16.79 6.44 -11.37
N THR A 396 17.69 5.77 -12.05
CA THR A 396 17.67 5.59 -13.50
C THR A 396 17.76 4.10 -13.82
N ARG A 397 17.62 3.74 -15.10
CA ARG A 397 17.75 2.35 -15.56
C ARG A 397 19.06 1.69 -15.10
N ASP A 398 20.14 2.44 -15.10
CA ASP A 398 21.50 1.92 -14.85
C ASP A 398 22.02 2.27 -13.46
N ASP A 399 21.25 3.02 -12.65
CA ASP A 399 21.70 3.50 -11.36
C ASP A 399 20.59 3.51 -10.31
N PHE A 400 20.68 2.57 -9.36
CA PHE A 400 19.83 2.46 -8.18
C PHE A 400 20.58 2.83 -6.88
N SER A 401 21.77 3.44 -7.00
CA SER A 401 22.53 3.90 -5.82
C SER A 401 21.94 5.15 -5.18
N GLY A 402 21.10 5.91 -5.90
CA GLY A 402 20.27 6.97 -5.36
C GLY A 402 19.19 6.44 -4.40
N ALA A 403 18.31 7.34 -3.96
CA ALA A 403 17.22 7.00 -3.03
C ALA A 403 15.90 7.75 -3.34
N PHE A 404 15.75 8.24 -4.56
CA PHE A 404 14.56 8.96 -4.96
C PHE A 404 13.89 8.30 -6.17
N PHE A 405 12.60 7.98 -6.02
CA PHE A 405 11.79 7.37 -7.08
C PHE A 405 10.96 8.45 -7.78
N GLN A 406 11.31 8.77 -9.02
CA GLN A 406 10.52 9.65 -9.88
C GLN A 406 9.36 8.88 -10.49
N ALA A 407 8.17 9.00 -9.91
CA ALA A 407 6.98 8.30 -10.38
C ALA A 407 6.32 8.97 -11.60
N GLY A 408 6.59 10.26 -11.83
CA GLY A 408 5.83 11.08 -12.76
C GLY A 408 4.39 11.29 -12.24
N VAL A 409 3.49 11.79 -13.09
CA VAL A 409 2.08 12.03 -12.72
C VAL A 409 1.32 10.70 -12.70
N SER A 410 1.44 9.98 -11.58
CA SER A 410 0.93 8.61 -11.41
C SER A 410 0.75 8.29 -9.91
N GLU A 411 -0.15 8.97 -9.23
CA GLU A 411 -0.30 8.90 -7.77
C GLU A 411 -0.64 7.49 -7.28
N LEU A 412 -1.53 6.77 -7.98
CA LEU A 412 -1.92 5.42 -7.58
C LEU A 412 -0.78 4.43 -7.76
N ALA A 413 -0.09 4.45 -8.91
CA ALA A 413 1.07 3.59 -9.15
C ALA A 413 2.20 3.90 -8.18
N MET A 414 2.50 5.17 -7.93
CA MET A 414 3.48 5.61 -6.94
C MET A 414 3.18 5.02 -5.57
N ALA A 415 1.94 5.15 -5.11
CA ALA A 415 1.54 4.64 -3.80
C ALA A 415 1.65 3.11 -3.73
N CYS A 416 1.14 2.39 -4.73
CA CYS A 416 1.22 0.93 -4.76
C CYS A 416 2.66 0.43 -4.90
N MET A 417 3.50 1.06 -5.72
CA MET A 417 4.91 0.68 -5.82
C MET A 417 5.67 0.94 -4.52
N CYS A 418 5.43 2.07 -3.84
CA CYS A 418 6.01 2.33 -2.51
C CYS A 418 5.55 1.32 -1.45
N ILE A 419 4.28 0.88 -1.50
CA ILE A 419 3.79 -0.23 -0.68
C ILE A 419 4.55 -1.52 -1.03
N GLY A 420 4.69 -1.84 -2.31
CA GLY A 420 5.43 -3.01 -2.78
C GLY A 420 6.90 -3.03 -2.35
N MET A 421 7.56 -1.87 -2.37
CA MET A 421 8.91 -1.72 -1.83
C MET A 421 8.96 -2.10 -0.34
N MET A 422 8.00 -1.64 0.46
CA MET A 422 7.93 -2.00 1.88
C MET A 422 7.56 -3.48 2.10
N LEU A 423 6.69 -4.05 1.26
CA LEU A 423 6.35 -5.49 1.32
C LEU A 423 7.56 -6.37 1.02
N HIS A 424 8.48 -5.92 0.16
CA HIS A 424 9.77 -6.59 -0.07
C HIS A 424 10.56 -6.72 1.23
N GLY A 425 10.53 -5.70 2.08
CA GLY A 425 11.34 -5.59 3.29
C GLY A 425 12.69 -4.91 3.04
N GLY A 426 13.34 -4.50 4.12
CA GLY A 426 14.65 -3.86 4.08
C GLY A 426 14.65 -2.36 3.76
N VAL A 427 13.52 -1.78 3.37
CA VAL A 427 13.40 -0.36 3.01
C VAL A 427 12.25 0.33 3.74
N ILE A 428 12.32 1.65 3.85
CA ILE A 428 11.27 2.53 4.35
C ILE A 428 10.88 3.47 3.22
N THR A 429 9.57 3.73 3.02
CA THR A 429 9.13 4.59 1.92
C THR A 429 8.29 5.78 2.38
N ALA A 430 8.48 6.91 1.71
CA ALA A 430 7.59 8.07 1.76
C ALA A 430 7.27 8.56 0.36
N MET A 431 6.07 9.11 0.16
CA MET A 431 5.62 9.56 -1.15
C MET A 431 4.82 10.85 -1.06
N GLY A 432 5.15 11.80 -1.92
CA GLY A 432 4.61 13.15 -1.92
C GLY A 432 3.68 13.46 -3.08
N THR A 433 2.62 14.23 -2.78
CA THR A 433 1.75 14.90 -3.75
C THR A 433 0.99 16.04 -3.05
N PHE A 434 0.10 16.74 -3.75
CA PHE A 434 -0.84 17.68 -3.13
C PHE A 434 -1.99 16.94 -2.45
N PHE A 435 -2.51 17.50 -1.37
CA PHE A 435 -3.49 16.78 -0.55
C PHE A 435 -4.80 16.47 -1.29
N VAL A 436 -5.26 17.35 -2.19
CA VAL A 436 -6.44 17.07 -3.02
C VAL A 436 -6.25 15.79 -3.87
N PHE A 437 -5.02 15.51 -4.33
CA PHE A 437 -4.72 14.32 -5.13
C PHE A 437 -4.54 13.05 -4.30
N SER A 438 -4.69 13.12 -2.97
CA SER A 438 -4.88 11.92 -2.15
C SER A 438 -6.10 11.10 -2.58
N ASP A 439 -7.04 11.71 -3.30
CA ASP A 439 -8.20 11.03 -3.89
C ASP A 439 -7.79 9.92 -4.88
N TYR A 440 -6.73 10.13 -5.66
CA TYR A 440 -6.18 9.08 -6.53
C TYR A 440 -5.52 7.94 -5.73
N MET A 441 -5.06 8.19 -4.49
CA MET A 441 -4.34 7.23 -3.68
C MET A 441 -5.25 6.41 -2.74
N LYS A 442 -6.53 6.71 -2.62
CA LYS A 442 -7.45 6.09 -1.65
C LYS A 442 -7.48 4.56 -1.67
N PRO A 443 -7.53 3.89 -2.84
CA PRO A 443 -7.47 2.42 -2.87
C PRO A 443 -6.16 1.88 -2.28
N ALA A 444 -5.02 2.53 -2.56
CA ALA A 444 -3.72 2.15 -2.02
C ALA A 444 -3.62 2.39 -0.50
N ILE A 445 -4.17 3.51 0.00
CA ILE A 445 -4.22 3.82 1.44
C ILE A 445 -4.97 2.72 2.19
N ARG A 446 -6.13 2.29 1.65
CA ARG A 446 -6.92 1.20 2.22
C ARG A 446 -6.12 -0.11 2.27
N MET A 447 -5.43 -0.45 1.19
CA MET A 447 -4.64 -1.68 1.12
C MET A 447 -3.40 -1.63 2.03
N ALA A 448 -2.72 -0.49 2.13
CA ALA A 448 -1.64 -0.30 3.10
C ALA A 448 -2.12 -0.51 4.54
N ALA A 449 -3.30 0.03 4.88
CA ALA A 449 -3.91 -0.15 6.20
C ALA A 449 -4.27 -1.62 6.48
N LEU A 450 -4.86 -2.31 5.51
CA LEU A 450 -5.23 -3.73 5.62
C LEU A 450 -4.00 -4.63 5.79
N MET A 451 -2.95 -4.40 5.01
CA MET A 451 -1.69 -5.14 5.07
C MET A 451 -0.75 -4.66 6.21
N GLN A 452 -1.16 -3.66 6.98
CA GLN A 452 -0.34 -3.07 8.05
C GLN A 452 1.05 -2.65 7.55
N THR A 453 1.08 -1.99 6.38
CA THR A 453 2.33 -1.56 5.74
C THR A 453 2.62 -0.11 6.11
N PRO A 454 3.71 0.20 6.87
CA PRO A 454 3.95 1.50 7.47
C PRO A 454 4.56 2.53 6.50
N VAL A 455 3.98 2.68 5.32
CA VAL A 455 4.34 3.73 4.34
C VAL A 455 4.00 5.14 4.85
N LYS A 456 4.69 6.17 4.38
CA LYS A 456 4.49 7.56 4.77
C LYS A 456 3.92 8.34 3.59
N PHE A 457 2.63 8.71 3.70
CA PHE A 457 1.99 9.64 2.76
C PHE A 457 2.32 11.07 3.17
N VAL A 458 2.86 11.87 2.26
CA VAL A 458 3.32 13.24 2.49
C VAL A 458 2.50 14.16 1.59
N TRP A 459 1.53 14.85 2.16
CA TRP A 459 0.63 15.71 1.40
C TRP A 459 0.81 17.16 1.77
N SER A 460 1.17 17.98 0.78
CA SER A 460 1.22 19.42 0.92
C SER A 460 -0.05 20.08 0.37
N HIS A 461 -0.18 21.41 0.50
CA HIS A 461 -1.36 22.14 0.02
C HIS A 461 -2.63 21.70 0.76
N ASP A 462 -2.59 21.87 2.09
CA ASP A 462 -3.51 21.25 3.06
C ASP A 462 -4.97 21.74 3.00
N ALA A 463 -5.24 22.92 2.39
CA ALA A 463 -6.56 23.52 2.39
C ALA A 463 -6.70 24.59 1.28
N PHE A 464 -7.78 25.38 1.29
CA PHE A 464 -8.12 26.42 0.30
C PHE A 464 -7.01 27.49 0.12
N ARG A 465 -6.07 27.61 1.06
CA ARG A 465 -4.90 28.50 0.95
C ARG A 465 -3.87 28.05 -0.09
N VAL A 466 -4.20 27.04 -0.90
CA VAL A 466 -3.55 26.80 -2.20
C VAL A 466 -3.63 28.06 -3.06
N GLY A 467 -4.77 28.72 -3.03
CA GLY A 467 -4.90 30.08 -3.52
C GLY A 467 -5.26 30.17 -4.98
N GLU A 468 -4.35 30.66 -5.80
CA GLU A 468 -4.60 31.02 -7.20
C GLU A 468 -4.96 29.83 -8.09
N ASP A 469 -4.53 28.60 -7.76
CA ASP A 469 -4.86 27.37 -8.50
C ASP A 469 -6.37 27.04 -8.40
N GLY A 470 -7.03 27.48 -7.32
CA GLY A 470 -8.48 27.42 -7.16
C GLY A 470 -9.06 26.05 -6.81
N PRO A 471 -10.38 25.88 -6.98
CA PRO A 471 -11.15 24.76 -6.42
C PRO A 471 -10.66 23.36 -6.82
N THR A 472 -10.05 23.21 -8.00
CA THR A 472 -9.53 21.90 -8.47
C THR A 472 -8.32 21.42 -7.68
N HIS A 473 -7.66 22.32 -6.92
CA HIS A 473 -6.46 22.05 -6.15
C HIS A 473 -6.66 22.28 -4.65
N GLU A 474 -7.80 22.79 -4.24
CA GLU A 474 -8.15 23.15 -2.86
C GLU A 474 -8.90 22.01 -2.16
N PRO A 475 -8.26 21.26 -1.24
CA PRO A 475 -8.95 20.25 -0.45
C PRO A 475 -9.99 20.89 0.47
N VAL A 476 -11.18 20.31 0.53
CA VAL A 476 -12.28 20.67 1.43
C VAL A 476 -12.76 19.44 2.19
N GLU A 477 -13.10 18.37 1.46
CA GLU A 477 -13.60 17.12 2.03
C GLU A 477 -12.51 16.10 2.35
N GLN A 478 -11.30 16.25 1.80
CA GLN A 478 -10.22 15.27 1.92
C GLN A 478 -9.80 15.03 3.38
N GLU A 479 -9.76 16.09 4.22
CA GLU A 479 -9.40 15.90 5.62
C GLU A 479 -10.46 15.07 6.36
N ALA A 480 -11.75 15.35 6.16
CA ALA A 480 -12.82 14.56 6.74
C ALA A 480 -12.74 13.08 6.31
N GLN A 481 -12.46 12.84 5.03
CA GLN A 481 -12.34 11.48 4.47
C GLN A 481 -11.16 10.71 5.08
N ILE A 482 -9.98 11.32 5.19
CA ILE A 482 -8.82 10.61 5.76
C ILE A 482 -8.96 10.43 7.28
N ARG A 483 -9.62 11.36 7.98
CA ARG A 483 -9.92 11.24 9.41
C ARG A 483 -10.84 10.05 9.72
N LEU A 484 -11.65 9.58 8.77
CA LEU A 484 -12.42 8.34 8.94
C LEU A 484 -11.51 7.12 9.10
N MET A 485 -10.34 7.12 8.44
CA MET A 485 -9.37 6.03 8.55
C MET A 485 -8.70 5.97 9.94
N GLU A 486 -8.61 7.09 10.67
CA GLU A 486 -8.18 7.08 12.08
C GLU A 486 -9.20 6.40 13.03
N LYS A 487 -10.48 6.38 12.62
CA LYS A 487 -11.59 5.79 13.40
C LYS A 487 -11.78 4.32 13.11
N LEU A 488 -11.28 3.84 11.97
CA LEU A 488 -11.29 2.45 11.58
C LEU A 488 -10.11 1.73 12.25
N GLN A 489 -10.37 0.62 12.92
CA GLN A 489 -9.32 -0.25 13.45
C GLN A 489 -8.91 -1.30 12.40
N ASN A 490 -7.61 -1.59 12.31
CA ASN A 490 -7.11 -2.74 11.58
C ASN A 490 -7.34 -4.05 12.39
N HIS A 491 -6.98 -5.20 11.81
CA HIS A 491 -7.16 -6.50 12.48
C HIS A 491 -6.31 -6.66 13.75
N ALA A 492 -5.26 -5.86 13.94
CA ALA A 492 -4.48 -5.81 15.17
C ALA A 492 -5.07 -4.88 16.25
N GLY A 493 -6.23 -4.25 15.98
CA GLY A 493 -6.88 -3.32 16.91
C GLY A 493 -6.23 -1.94 17.01
N GLN A 494 -5.37 -1.58 16.04
CA GLN A 494 -4.75 -0.27 15.95
C GLN A 494 -5.54 0.64 14.99
N ASP A 495 -5.27 1.96 15.01
CA ASP A 495 -5.79 2.85 13.95
C ASP A 495 -5.30 2.37 12.59
N SER A 496 -6.21 2.29 11.62
CA SER A 496 -5.87 1.86 10.26
C SER A 496 -4.83 2.76 9.61
N VAL A 497 -4.93 4.09 9.86
CA VAL A 497 -3.99 5.10 9.38
C VAL A 497 -3.76 6.11 10.51
N ARG A 498 -2.51 6.47 10.76
CA ARG A 498 -2.18 7.59 11.63
C ARG A 498 -2.20 8.88 10.80
N VAL A 499 -3.05 9.84 11.16
CA VAL A 499 -3.15 11.12 10.45
C VAL A 499 -2.58 12.24 11.31
N LEU A 500 -1.67 13.03 10.76
CA LEU A 500 -0.94 14.09 11.46
C LEU A 500 -0.98 15.39 10.64
N ARG A 501 -1.59 16.45 11.18
CA ARG A 501 -1.64 17.77 10.57
C ARG A 501 -1.07 18.80 11.55
N PRO A 502 0.25 19.10 11.47
CA PRO A 502 0.95 19.97 12.42
C PRO A 502 0.56 21.42 12.28
N ALA A 503 0.56 22.15 13.41
CA ALA A 503 0.19 23.56 13.47
C ALA A 503 1.29 24.50 12.92
N ASP A 504 2.55 24.12 13.03
CA ASP A 504 3.71 24.88 12.54
C ASP A 504 4.90 23.97 12.22
N SER A 505 6.05 24.53 11.89
CA SER A 505 7.24 23.78 11.49
C SER A 505 7.89 22.97 12.64
N ASP A 506 7.81 23.44 13.88
CA ASP A 506 8.31 22.69 15.03
C ASP A 506 7.42 21.48 15.34
N ALA A 507 6.09 21.65 15.27
CA ALA A 507 5.13 20.54 15.34
C ALA A 507 5.34 19.56 14.19
N ALA A 508 5.70 20.01 12.98
CA ALA A 508 6.01 19.15 11.84
C ALA A 508 7.22 18.24 12.13
N THR A 509 8.22 18.70 12.86
CA THR A 509 9.34 17.87 13.30
C THR A 509 8.87 16.71 14.18
N VAL A 510 8.01 16.97 15.14
CA VAL A 510 7.46 15.92 16.02
C VAL A 510 6.58 14.97 15.22
N CYS A 511 5.79 15.45 14.24
CA CYS A 511 5.01 14.60 13.35
C CYS A 511 5.92 13.64 12.54
N TRP A 512 7.05 14.10 12.03
CA TRP A 512 8.03 13.25 11.36
C TRP A 512 8.70 12.25 12.31
N GLN A 513 9.04 12.64 13.54
CA GLN A 513 9.51 11.70 14.56
C GLN A 513 8.49 10.56 14.74
N MET A 514 7.22 10.92 14.96
CA MET A 514 6.13 9.94 15.13
C MET A 514 5.91 9.07 13.89
N ALA A 515 6.06 9.62 12.69
CA ALA A 515 5.95 8.89 11.43
C ALA A 515 7.08 7.85 11.29
N MET A 516 8.32 8.23 11.60
CA MET A 516 9.47 7.32 11.49
C MET A 516 9.48 6.25 12.60
N GLU A 517 8.92 6.54 13.77
CA GLU A 517 8.72 5.59 14.86
C GLU A 517 7.57 4.60 14.58
N ASN A 518 6.61 4.96 13.73
CA ASN A 518 5.46 4.11 13.41
C ASN A 518 5.83 3.07 12.35
N MET A 519 6.10 1.86 12.77
CA MET A 519 6.41 0.72 11.90
C MET A 519 5.26 -0.30 11.82
N ASP A 520 4.05 0.06 12.29
CA ASP A 520 2.91 -0.85 12.36
C ASP A 520 1.81 -0.51 11.33
N THR A 521 1.61 0.80 11.06
CA THR A 521 0.50 1.28 10.22
C THR A 521 0.96 2.42 9.33
N PRO A 522 0.27 2.68 8.19
CA PRO A 522 0.58 3.85 7.38
C PRO A 522 0.38 5.16 8.15
N THR A 523 1.20 6.16 7.83
CA THR A 523 1.09 7.50 8.40
C THR A 523 0.82 8.51 7.29
N ALA A 524 -0.18 9.36 7.47
CA ALA A 524 -0.50 10.50 6.62
C ALA A 524 -0.03 11.80 7.29
N LEU A 525 0.82 12.53 6.60
CA LEU A 525 1.39 13.82 7.02
C LEU A 525 0.82 14.92 6.11
N ILE A 526 0.12 15.90 6.68
CA ILE A 526 -0.59 16.95 5.94
C ILE A 526 0.03 18.31 6.26
N PHE A 527 0.55 18.99 5.23
CA PHE A 527 1.35 20.21 5.39
C PHE A 527 0.79 21.39 4.59
N SER A 528 0.92 22.60 5.16
CA SER A 528 0.49 23.84 4.53
C SER A 528 1.40 24.27 3.36
N ARG A 529 0.80 24.94 2.37
CA ARG A 529 1.53 25.66 1.30
C ARG A 529 1.93 27.06 1.72
N GLN A 530 1.04 27.78 2.37
CA GLN A 530 1.24 29.14 2.82
C GLN A 530 2.08 29.20 4.10
N ASN A 531 2.64 30.37 4.38
CA ASN A 531 3.28 30.63 5.67
C ASN A 531 2.26 30.49 6.80
N VAL A 532 2.70 29.90 7.89
CA VAL A 532 1.92 29.73 9.13
C VAL A 532 2.70 30.40 10.25
N LYS A 533 2.04 31.21 11.06
CA LYS A 533 2.68 31.78 12.25
C LYS A 533 3.02 30.68 13.24
N SER A 534 4.22 30.71 13.73
CA SER A 534 4.69 29.77 14.76
C SER A 534 3.88 29.95 16.04
N LEU A 535 3.67 28.86 16.73
CA LEU A 535 2.98 28.83 18.01
C LEU A 535 3.78 29.72 19.06
N PRO A 536 3.09 30.14 20.14
CA PRO A 536 3.74 30.98 21.16
C PRO A 536 5.01 30.35 21.73
N GLU A 537 5.96 31.18 22.10
CA GLU A 537 7.18 30.74 22.76
C GLU A 537 6.87 29.96 24.05
N GLY A 538 7.63 28.87 24.29
CA GLY A 538 7.39 27.98 25.42
C GLY A 538 6.36 26.92 25.18
N THR A 539 5.81 26.80 23.96
CA THR A 539 4.97 25.65 23.57
C THR A 539 5.75 24.34 23.69
N ASP A 540 5.20 23.38 24.43
CA ASP A 540 5.74 22.02 24.50
C ASP A 540 5.27 21.19 23.29
N TYR A 541 6.06 21.19 22.23
CA TYR A 541 5.76 20.48 20.99
C TYR A 541 5.70 18.95 21.14
N GLN A 542 6.32 18.36 22.19
CA GLN A 542 6.23 16.92 22.44
C GLN A 542 4.79 16.48 22.77
N LEU A 543 3.94 17.40 23.21
CA LEU A 543 2.52 17.16 23.41
C LEU A 543 1.75 16.86 22.11
N THR A 544 2.31 17.17 20.93
CA THR A 544 1.80 16.73 19.62
C THR A 544 1.55 15.22 19.60
N ARG A 545 2.40 14.45 20.29
CA ARG A 545 2.28 12.98 20.46
C ARG A 545 0.99 12.53 21.13
N LYS A 546 0.32 13.43 21.86
CA LYS A 546 -0.96 13.15 22.52
C LYS A 546 -2.17 13.32 21.60
N GLY A 547 -1.99 13.84 20.39
CA GLY A 547 -3.02 14.04 19.39
C GLY A 547 -3.87 15.30 19.56
N ALA A 548 -4.00 15.84 20.78
CA ALA A 548 -4.50 17.18 21.07
C ALA A 548 -3.86 17.71 22.35
N TYR A 549 -3.58 19.02 22.41
CA TYR A 549 -2.91 19.65 23.53
C TYR A 549 -3.21 21.15 23.61
N ILE A 550 -3.09 21.71 24.82
CA ILE A 550 -3.30 23.14 25.06
C ILE A 550 -2.09 23.92 24.55
N VAL A 551 -2.34 24.88 23.62
CA VAL A 551 -1.33 25.80 23.09
C VAL A 551 -1.21 27.04 23.95
N THR A 552 -2.34 27.61 24.37
CA THR A 552 -2.39 28.80 25.20
C THR A 552 -3.67 28.87 26.04
N GLY A 553 -3.63 29.53 27.16
CA GLY A 553 -4.74 29.65 28.10
C GLY A 553 -4.60 28.71 29.30
N SER A 554 -5.55 28.79 30.23
CA SER A 554 -5.54 28.01 31.47
C SER A 554 -6.06 26.58 31.24
N ASP A 555 -5.50 25.65 31.98
CA ASP A 555 -5.99 24.25 32.06
C ASP A 555 -7.20 24.12 33.05
N LYS A 556 -7.52 25.14 33.79
CA LYS A 556 -8.58 25.11 34.85
C LYS A 556 -9.67 26.14 34.67
N GLN A 557 -9.38 27.30 34.10
CA GLN A 557 -10.31 28.43 34.01
C GLN A 557 -10.42 28.94 32.58
N PHE A 558 -11.58 28.73 31.97
CA PHE A 558 -11.91 29.21 30.63
C PHE A 558 -13.42 29.41 30.51
N ASP A 559 -13.83 30.36 29.67
CA ASP A 559 -15.22 30.58 29.26
C ASP A 559 -15.53 29.84 27.94
N VAL A 560 -14.48 29.66 27.10
CA VAL A 560 -14.56 28.97 25.82
C VAL A 560 -13.23 28.31 25.46
N ILE A 561 -13.31 27.19 24.75
CA ILE A 561 -12.16 26.51 24.13
C ILE A 561 -12.25 26.70 22.62
N LEU A 562 -11.14 27.12 22.01
CA LEU A 562 -10.96 27.11 20.53
C LEU A 562 -10.15 25.88 20.16
N VAL A 563 -10.65 25.04 19.25
CA VAL A 563 -9.95 23.86 18.77
C VAL A 563 -9.75 23.92 17.25
N ALA A 564 -8.56 23.63 16.80
CA ALA A 564 -8.20 23.56 15.38
C ALA A 564 -7.10 22.55 15.12
N SER A 565 -6.91 22.19 13.86
CA SER A 565 -5.81 21.37 13.34
C SER A 565 -5.02 22.19 12.30
N GLY A 566 -3.73 21.90 12.15
CA GLY A 566 -2.93 22.53 11.10
C GLY A 566 -2.84 24.05 11.20
N SER A 567 -2.87 24.71 10.06
CA SER A 567 -2.68 26.16 9.93
C SER A 567 -3.75 27.01 10.62
N GLU A 568 -4.93 26.47 10.92
CA GLU A 568 -6.04 27.17 11.59
C GLU A 568 -5.74 27.41 13.09
N VAL A 569 -4.79 26.70 13.68
CA VAL A 569 -4.40 26.88 15.09
C VAL A 569 -3.87 28.29 15.34
N SER A 570 -3.02 28.82 14.44
CA SER A 570 -2.50 30.18 14.56
C SER A 570 -3.60 31.24 14.47
N THR A 571 -4.59 31.05 13.59
CA THR A 571 -5.78 31.90 13.48
C THR A 571 -6.60 31.90 14.78
N CYS A 572 -6.75 30.72 15.41
CA CYS A 572 -7.39 30.59 16.72
C CYS A 572 -6.61 31.31 17.82
N VAL A 573 -5.28 31.25 17.82
CA VAL A 573 -4.43 31.98 18.80
C VAL A 573 -4.63 33.49 18.67
N GLU A 574 -4.60 34.03 17.46
CA GLU A 574 -4.84 35.46 17.20
C GLU A 574 -6.26 35.89 17.60
N GLY A 575 -7.28 35.10 17.25
CA GLY A 575 -8.67 35.36 17.66
C GLY A 575 -8.86 35.30 19.17
N ALA A 576 -8.14 34.41 19.86
CA ALA A 576 -8.14 34.35 21.33
C ALA A 576 -7.55 35.59 21.98
N GLU A 577 -6.54 36.19 21.39
CA GLU A 577 -5.98 37.45 21.87
C GLU A 577 -6.99 38.61 21.83
N LEU A 578 -7.81 38.67 20.78
CA LEU A 578 -8.90 39.65 20.66
C LEU A 578 -9.97 39.43 21.74
N LEU A 579 -10.39 38.16 21.94
CA LEU A 579 -11.38 37.77 22.95
C LEU A 579 -10.89 38.10 24.37
N ARG A 580 -9.62 37.89 24.67
CA ARG A 580 -9.01 38.19 25.99
C ARG A 580 -9.00 39.66 26.29
N LYS A 581 -8.87 40.53 25.27
CA LYS A 581 -9.00 42.02 25.47
C LYS A 581 -10.38 42.44 26.00
N ASP A 582 -11.42 41.64 25.66
CA ASP A 582 -12.78 41.81 26.20
C ASP A 582 -13.01 41.08 27.54
N GLY A 583 -11.97 40.53 28.15
CA GLY A 583 -12.05 39.83 29.44
C GLY A 583 -12.51 38.39 29.35
N ILE A 584 -12.71 37.82 28.14
CA ILE A 584 -13.12 36.44 27.95
C ILE A 584 -11.90 35.54 28.17
N LYS A 585 -12.04 34.53 29.02
CA LYS A 585 -10.99 33.50 29.25
C LYS A 585 -11.03 32.46 28.18
N VAL A 586 -10.00 32.42 27.35
CA VAL A 586 -9.93 31.53 26.19
C VAL A 586 -8.82 30.49 26.36
N ARG A 587 -9.13 29.25 26.15
CA ARG A 587 -8.17 28.17 25.91
C ARG A 587 -8.06 27.89 24.41
N VAL A 588 -6.85 27.72 23.89
CA VAL A 588 -6.64 27.27 22.50
C VAL A 588 -6.00 25.89 22.53
N VAL A 589 -6.58 24.96 21.76
CA VAL A 589 -6.15 23.57 21.63
C VAL A 589 -5.73 23.30 20.18
N SER A 590 -4.53 22.77 19.98
CA SER A 590 -4.10 22.17 18.74
C SER A 590 -4.48 20.68 18.74
N ALA A 591 -5.14 20.22 17.69
CA ALA A 591 -5.57 18.83 17.53
C ALA A 591 -4.97 18.20 16.23
N PRO A 592 -3.66 17.95 16.17
CA PRO A 592 -3.01 17.38 14.99
C PRO A 592 -3.51 15.99 14.62
N SER A 593 -4.05 15.20 15.58
CA SER A 593 -4.57 13.84 15.34
C SER A 593 -5.72 13.52 16.28
N GLU A 594 -6.93 13.43 15.74
CA GLU A 594 -8.11 13.00 16.54
C GLU A 594 -7.95 11.55 17.02
N GLY A 595 -7.45 10.64 16.16
CA GLY A 595 -7.27 9.23 16.51
C GLY A 595 -6.38 9.05 17.73
N LEU A 596 -5.21 9.70 17.74
CA LEU A 596 -4.28 9.65 18.88
C LEU A 596 -4.88 10.26 20.15
N PHE A 597 -5.62 11.36 20.02
CA PHE A 597 -6.29 11.99 21.16
C PHE A 597 -7.35 11.06 21.77
N ARG A 598 -8.14 10.38 20.95
CA ARG A 598 -9.15 9.43 21.39
C ARG A 598 -8.59 8.21 22.13
N ARG A 599 -7.33 7.88 21.90
CA ARG A 599 -6.61 6.80 22.59
C ARG A 599 -5.98 7.22 23.91
N GLN A 600 -5.96 8.52 24.24
CA GLN A 600 -5.51 8.97 25.56
C GLN A 600 -6.49 8.54 26.64
N SER A 601 -6.05 8.59 27.91
CA SER A 601 -6.91 8.31 29.05
C SER A 601 -8.11 9.26 29.07
N LYS A 602 -9.21 8.82 29.67
CA LYS A 602 -10.42 9.66 29.82
C LYS A 602 -10.12 10.95 30.57
N GLU A 603 -9.24 10.86 31.57
CA GLU A 603 -8.80 12.00 32.37
C GLU A 603 -8.07 13.04 31.50
N TYR A 604 -7.18 12.59 30.60
CA TYR A 604 -6.49 13.48 29.68
C TYR A 604 -7.46 14.10 28.66
N GLN A 605 -8.35 13.30 28.09
CA GLN A 605 -9.36 13.80 27.16
C GLN A 605 -10.22 14.89 27.82
N GLU A 606 -10.68 14.62 29.06
CA GLU A 606 -11.49 15.56 29.83
C GLU A 606 -10.71 16.81 30.27
N GLN A 607 -9.42 16.67 30.55
CA GLN A 607 -8.54 17.83 30.85
C GLN A 607 -8.41 18.76 29.64
N ILE A 608 -8.26 18.21 28.43
CA ILE A 608 -8.02 19.01 27.22
C ILE A 608 -9.31 19.58 26.64
N LEU A 609 -10.34 18.73 26.45
CA LEU A 609 -11.65 19.05 25.88
C LEU A 609 -12.76 18.50 26.78
N PRO A 610 -13.09 19.19 27.90
CA PRO A 610 -14.18 18.76 28.79
C PRO A 610 -15.52 18.71 28.07
N ARG A 611 -16.33 17.68 28.34
CA ARG A 611 -17.60 17.44 27.66
C ARG A 611 -18.62 18.55 27.80
N ASP A 612 -18.63 19.22 28.95
CA ASP A 612 -19.59 20.28 29.27
C ASP A 612 -19.09 21.68 28.86
N ALA A 613 -17.87 21.76 28.27
CA ALA A 613 -17.30 23.04 27.85
C ALA A 613 -17.99 23.59 26.59
N LYS A 614 -18.05 24.92 26.48
CA LYS A 614 -18.34 25.58 25.21
C LYS A 614 -17.10 25.50 24.34
N ILE A 615 -17.14 24.73 23.23
CA ILE A 615 -16.02 24.49 22.35
C ILE A 615 -16.35 25.03 20.95
N PHE A 616 -15.49 25.92 20.44
CA PHE A 616 -15.57 26.44 19.08
C PHE A 616 -14.48 25.81 18.23
N GLY A 617 -14.85 25.12 17.15
CA GLY A 617 -13.95 24.53 16.19
C GLY A 617 -13.72 25.44 14.97
N LEU A 618 -12.48 25.51 14.49
CA LEU A 618 -12.12 26.16 13.23
C LEU A 618 -11.42 25.16 12.32
N THR A 619 -11.98 24.91 11.13
CA THR A 619 -11.37 24.04 10.11
C THR A 619 -11.51 24.64 8.73
N ALA A 620 -10.44 24.60 7.93
CA ALA A 620 -10.46 25.03 6.54
C ALA A 620 -11.10 23.96 5.60
N GLY A 621 -11.59 22.88 6.15
CA GLY A 621 -12.39 21.85 5.48
C GLY A 621 -13.86 21.88 5.89
N LEU A 622 -14.55 20.75 5.68
CA LEU A 622 -15.94 20.56 6.12
C LEU A 622 -16.06 20.59 7.65
N PRO A 623 -17.11 21.22 8.24
CA PRO A 623 -17.35 21.25 9.69
C PRO A 623 -17.32 19.88 10.37
N VAL A 624 -17.78 18.83 9.69
CA VAL A 624 -17.78 17.44 10.19
C VAL A 624 -16.40 16.96 10.64
N THR A 625 -15.33 17.55 10.10
CA THR A 625 -13.94 17.22 10.48
C THR A 625 -13.68 17.41 11.99
N LEU A 626 -14.31 18.42 12.63
CA LEU A 626 -14.12 18.71 14.05
C LEU A 626 -15.36 18.48 14.94
N GLU A 627 -16.53 18.16 14.37
CA GLU A 627 -17.76 17.92 15.13
C GLU A 627 -17.58 16.89 16.25
N GLY A 628 -16.80 15.83 15.98
CA GLY A 628 -16.47 14.82 16.98
C GLY A 628 -15.68 15.35 18.19
N LEU A 629 -14.89 16.41 18.02
CA LEU A 629 -14.09 17.03 19.08
C LEU A 629 -14.87 18.12 19.85
N VAL A 630 -15.75 18.85 19.17
CA VAL A 630 -16.49 19.96 19.81
C VAL A 630 -17.73 19.49 20.58
N GLY A 631 -18.30 18.34 20.21
CA GLY A 631 -19.47 17.77 20.87
C GLY A 631 -20.77 18.55 20.63
N ALA A 632 -21.84 18.14 21.31
CA ALA A 632 -23.19 18.66 21.09
C ALA A 632 -23.38 20.13 21.49
N ASN A 633 -22.59 20.64 22.44
CA ASN A 633 -22.62 22.02 22.92
C ASN A 633 -21.63 22.94 22.18
N GLY A 634 -20.98 22.41 21.13
CA GLY A 634 -19.98 23.13 20.36
C GLY A 634 -20.53 23.73 19.08
N LYS A 635 -19.72 24.59 18.46
CA LYS A 635 -19.94 25.16 17.13
C LYS A 635 -18.69 24.99 16.29
N VAL A 636 -18.81 24.55 15.05
CA VAL A 636 -17.69 24.51 14.11
C VAL A 636 -17.90 25.55 13.00
N TYR A 637 -16.88 26.34 12.75
CA TYR A 637 -16.79 27.17 11.55
C TYR A 637 -15.87 26.48 10.54
N GLY A 638 -16.37 26.25 9.34
CA GLY A 638 -15.68 25.58 8.26
C GLY A 638 -16.25 25.94 6.90
N LEU A 639 -15.76 25.30 5.84
CA LEU A 639 -16.26 25.48 4.48
C LEU A 639 -17.42 24.51 4.21
N ASN A 640 -18.50 25.01 3.61
CA ASN A 640 -19.64 24.21 3.17
C ASN A 640 -19.77 24.18 1.63
N SER A 641 -18.76 24.69 0.94
CA SER A 641 -18.65 24.71 -0.53
C SER A 641 -17.21 24.54 -0.95
N PHE A 642 -16.99 24.26 -2.22
CA PHE A 642 -15.64 24.34 -2.80
C PHE A 642 -15.09 25.76 -2.63
N GLY A 643 -13.75 25.89 -2.70
CA GLY A 643 -13.06 27.16 -2.57
C GLY A 643 -13.12 28.01 -3.84
N PHE A 644 -12.21 29.00 -3.93
CA PHE A 644 -12.20 29.98 -5.01
C PHE A 644 -10.77 30.32 -5.42
N SER A 645 -10.54 30.67 -6.68
CA SER A 645 -9.26 31.13 -7.18
C SER A 645 -9.01 32.58 -6.81
N ALA A 646 -8.08 32.84 -5.88
CA ALA A 646 -7.57 34.17 -5.52
C ALA A 646 -6.29 34.03 -4.68
N PRO A 647 -5.50 35.11 -4.47
CA PRO A 647 -4.43 35.10 -3.49
C PRO A 647 -4.95 34.66 -2.11
N TYR A 648 -4.23 33.78 -1.42
CA TYR A 648 -4.74 33.16 -0.19
C TYR A 648 -5.19 34.14 0.89
N LYS A 649 -4.55 35.31 1.01
CA LYS A 649 -4.98 36.37 1.94
C LYS A 649 -6.36 36.93 1.62
N VAL A 650 -6.68 37.06 0.32
CA VAL A 650 -8.02 37.46 -0.13
C VAL A 650 -9.03 36.38 0.22
N LEU A 651 -8.65 35.10 0.05
CA LEU A 651 -9.50 33.97 0.44
C LEU A 651 -9.72 33.93 1.96
N ASP A 652 -8.70 34.17 2.78
CA ASP A 652 -8.85 34.28 4.24
C ASP A 652 -9.90 35.33 4.64
N GLU A 653 -9.84 36.51 4.02
CA GLU A 653 -10.81 37.58 4.27
C GLU A 653 -12.22 37.22 3.79
N LYS A 654 -12.35 36.74 2.54
CA LYS A 654 -13.64 36.45 1.93
C LYS A 654 -14.34 35.24 2.54
N LEU A 655 -13.57 34.23 2.92
CA LEU A 655 -14.07 33.00 3.55
C LEU A 655 -14.12 33.09 5.08
N GLY A 656 -13.62 34.19 5.66
CA GLY A 656 -13.74 34.47 7.09
C GLY A 656 -12.75 33.71 7.98
N PHE A 657 -11.59 33.33 7.45
CA PHE A 657 -10.54 32.66 8.23
C PHE A 657 -9.53 33.68 8.81
N THR A 658 -10.10 34.68 9.46
CA THR A 658 -9.33 35.76 10.12
C THR A 658 -9.58 35.79 11.62
N ALA A 659 -8.65 36.42 12.38
CA ALA A 659 -8.77 36.59 13.82
C ALA A 659 -10.05 37.37 14.21
N GLU A 660 -10.41 38.36 13.40
CA GLU A 660 -11.61 39.21 13.61
C GLU A 660 -12.90 38.39 13.45
N ASN A 661 -12.95 37.49 12.44
CA ASN A 661 -14.13 36.66 12.27
C ASN A 661 -14.21 35.59 13.36
N VAL A 662 -13.09 35.00 13.79
CA VAL A 662 -13.07 34.04 14.93
C VAL A 662 -13.61 34.79 16.17
N TYR A 663 -13.14 35.99 16.47
CA TYR A 663 -13.65 36.82 17.56
C TYR A 663 -15.17 37.02 17.44
N LYS A 664 -15.68 37.43 16.28
CA LYS A 664 -17.11 37.66 16.05
C LYS A 664 -17.92 36.37 16.24
N GLN A 665 -17.53 35.26 15.61
CA GLN A 665 -18.22 34.00 15.67
C GLN A 665 -18.29 33.41 17.10
N VAL A 666 -17.21 33.60 17.87
CA VAL A 666 -17.14 33.13 19.25
C VAL A 666 -18.03 34.02 20.16
N LYS A 667 -18.05 35.34 19.94
CA LYS A 667 -18.96 36.25 20.69
C LYS A 667 -20.43 35.89 20.44
N GLU A 668 -20.79 35.62 19.18
CA GLU A 668 -22.15 35.17 18.85
C GLU A 668 -22.46 33.81 19.48
N PHE A 669 -21.51 32.90 19.56
CA PHE A 669 -21.68 31.56 20.15
C PHE A 669 -21.82 31.62 21.69
N LEU A 670 -21.19 32.59 22.33
CA LEU A 670 -21.27 32.78 23.78
C LEU A 670 -22.53 33.52 24.24
N ALA A 671 -23.10 34.38 23.38
CA ALA A 671 -24.33 35.13 23.65
C ALA A 671 -25.55 34.18 23.73
#